data_b05f247285d2659d416fdb8400b0beaa
#
_entry.id   b05f247285d2659d416fdb8400b0beaa
#
_cell.length_a   1.000
_cell.length_b   1.000
_cell.length_c   1.000
_cell.angle_alpha   90.00
_cell.angle_beta   90.00
_cell.angle_gamma   90.00
#
_symmetry.space_group_name_H-M   'P 1'
#
loop_
_entity.id
_entity.type
_entity.pdbx_description
1 polymer ?
#
loop_
_entity_poly.entity_id
_entity_poly.type
_entity_poly.pdbx_seq_one_letter_code
_entity_poly.pdbx_strand_id
1 'polypeptide(L)'
;MNITIRNITIVLLILLPFVSFSQDFTKSKHTIKADLVFEKNELANAIPLYKKSYEKTKNKQEKAYLKFKIAECYRLTGNAKKAVSKYKGAISKKYWDPVVYLYYADMLKATGKYELAGEQYAIYKEKVPDDQRADMGIESCKKIVEWMAVPTRYIIRNEKEFNSKYSDYSPCYSNEDYSEVYFTSTRPKDNYTKISPVTGEYYTDIFVSEQDKKGDWSEPVFVDDTICSQWDDGTPSFAGDFMTLYFTRCIVVKNELLNCQIYKSKMDAQGLFNKVDIVPLVDDSITVAHPSISADELTLYFVSDMIAKGFQGGKDIWKVERKSKSSQWGKPINLGPQINTKGNEMFPYIREDGRLYFSSDYLPGIGGLDIFVATPTGTDQWDVQNMKYPINTAQDDFGIVFKGNKEEGLFTSTRIRSTIVQVETEDKEAEEVQIKSRGKDDIFHFLLPDIEYSLSATITDANTGEPVAGAKVQIYGSDGTDIVLETGEEGSFKYKLKQNTDYLYVVRDKGYLHGKGKASTKNLANSKHFKKEIVLARIGESIKIDNIFYDSGKWNLRDDAKENLQQLIDILNDNPNIVIELSSHTDMVGDYDANEILSQKRAQSVVDYLIEKGIDKERLVAKGYGESVPQTITKRLEKETSFKQGDVLNETFINKIQNSTDTKEEIDKLVNEANQINRRTEFKVIATDYIPDID
;
A
#
# COMPACT_ATOMS: atom_id res chain seq x y z
N MET A 1 49.59 -63.50 -35.66
CA MET A 1 49.05 -62.63 -36.71
C MET A 1 47.54 -62.56 -36.50
N ASN A 2 47.06 -61.60 -35.68
CA ASN A 2 45.63 -61.36 -35.43
C ASN A 2 45.44 -59.87 -35.50
N ILE A 3 44.72 -59.42 -36.55
CA ILE A 3 44.34 -58.03 -36.81
C ILE A 3 43.03 -57.81 -36.10
N THR A 4 43.02 -56.91 -35.10
CA THR A 4 41.85 -56.50 -34.36
C THR A 4 41.22 -55.28 -35.07
N ILE A 5 40.02 -55.43 -35.58
CA ILE A 5 39.20 -54.37 -36.20
C ILE A 5 38.66 -53.48 -35.08
N ARG A 6 39.03 -52.20 -35.12
CA ARG A 6 38.53 -51.16 -34.21
C ARG A 6 37.25 -50.57 -34.82
N ASN A 7 36.14 -50.75 -34.11
CA ASN A 7 34.86 -50.13 -34.46
C ASN A 7 34.98 -48.61 -34.34
N ILE A 8 34.78 -47.89 -35.45
CA ILE A 8 34.62 -46.45 -35.50
C ILE A 8 33.14 -46.20 -35.37
N THR A 9 32.69 -45.72 -34.19
CA THR A 9 31.35 -45.22 -33.98
C THR A 9 31.26 -43.81 -34.58
N ILE A 10 30.55 -43.68 -35.71
CA ILE A 10 30.23 -42.38 -36.29
C ILE A 10 29.13 -41.75 -35.41
N VAL A 11 29.49 -40.74 -34.66
CA VAL A 11 28.54 -39.85 -33.96
C VAL A 11 27.94 -38.94 -35.04
N LEU A 12 26.71 -39.22 -35.45
CA LEU A 12 25.92 -38.31 -36.26
C LEU A 12 25.52 -37.11 -35.41
N LEU A 13 26.25 -36.00 -35.53
CA LEU A 13 25.82 -34.71 -35.03
C LEU A 13 24.61 -34.28 -35.83
N ILE A 14 23.42 -34.40 -35.23
CA ILE A 14 22.19 -33.80 -35.75
C ILE A 14 22.37 -32.27 -35.53
N LEU A 15 22.78 -31.59 -36.59
CA LEU A 15 22.70 -30.14 -36.71
C LEU A 15 21.21 -29.79 -36.76
N LEU A 16 20.62 -29.47 -35.58
CA LEU A 16 19.38 -28.71 -35.56
C LEU A 16 19.64 -27.39 -36.29
N PRO A 17 18.79 -26.99 -37.23
CA PRO A 17 18.94 -25.72 -37.89
C PRO A 17 18.69 -24.63 -36.86
N PHE A 18 19.74 -23.99 -36.38
CA PHE A 18 19.61 -22.63 -35.82
C PHE A 18 18.97 -21.81 -36.95
N VAL A 19 17.72 -21.46 -36.79
CA VAL A 19 17.07 -20.47 -37.65
C VAL A 19 17.73 -19.14 -37.29
N SER A 20 18.89 -18.86 -37.88
CA SER A 20 19.48 -17.54 -37.84
C SER A 20 18.59 -16.65 -38.69
N PHE A 21 17.83 -15.76 -38.04
CA PHE A 21 17.16 -14.66 -38.71
C PHE A 21 18.25 -13.79 -39.36
N SER A 22 18.58 -14.04 -40.62
CA SER A 22 19.70 -13.40 -41.28
C SER A 22 19.36 -11.94 -41.60
N GLN A 23 20.34 -11.09 -41.38
CA GLN A 23 20.28 -9.68 -41.70
C GLN A 23 20.45 -9.48 -43.20
N ASP A 24 19.33 -9.32 -43.91
CA ASP A 24 19.32 -9.20 -45.39
C ASP A 24 19.69 -7.81 -45.92
N PHE A 25 20.61 -7.10 -45.27
CA PHE A 25 21.08 -5.80 -45.78
C PHE A 25 22.54 -5.54 -45.43
N THR A 26 23.24 -4.81 -46.31
CA THR A 26 24.58 -4.33 -46.06
C THR A 26 24.48 -3.03 -45.24
N LYS A 27 25.05 -3.02 -44.04
CA LYS A 27 25.09 -1.83 -43.20
C LYS A 27 25.90 -0.70 -43.85
N SER A 28 25.39 0.51 -43.80
CA SER A 28 26.12 1.70 -44.23
C SER A 28 27.33 1.99 -43.33
N LYS A 29 28.32 2.69 -43.84
CA LYS A 29 29.50 3.11 -43.05
C LYS A 29 29.13 3.88 -41.78
N HIS A 30 28.03 4.64 -41.82
CA HIS A 30 27.55 5.38 -40.66
C HIS A 30 26.96 4.46 -39.59
N THR A 31 26.23 3.40 -40.01
CA THR A 31 25.67 2.37 -39.12
C THR A 31 26.79 1.58 -38.45
N ILE A 32 27.79 1.14 -39.22
CA ILE A 32 28.95 0.42 -38.67
C ILE A 32 29.66 1.24 -37.62
N LYS A 33 29.88 2.56 -37.89
CA LYS A 33 30.50 3.46 -36.89
C LYS A 33 29.65 3.57 -35.62
N ALA A 34 28.34 3.63 -35.73
CA ALA A 34 27.44 3.69 -34.56
C ALA A 34 27.43 2.36 -33.79
N ASP A 35 27.49 1.23 -34.50
CA ASP A 35 27.58 -0.10 -33.86
C ASP A 35 28.87 -0.26 -33.06
N LEU A 36 30.03 0.19 -33.60
CA LEU A 36 31.30 0.17 -32.86
C LEU A 36 31.27 0.98 -31.56
N VAL A 37 30.54 2.10 -31.53
CA VAL A 37 30.37 2.91 -30.32
C VAL A 37 29.39 2.19 -29.34
N PHE A 38 28.36 1.58 -29.86
CA PHE A 38 27.43 0.78 -29.04
C PHE A 38 28.12 -0.45 -28.42
N GLU A 39 28.95 -1.17 -29.18
CA GLU A 39 29.72 -2.34 -28.72
C GLU A 39 30.71 -1.99 -27.60
N LYS A 40 31.20 -0.75 -27.58
CA LYS A 40 32.00 -0.20 -26.47
C LYS A 40 31.16 0.22 -25.25
N ASN A 41 29.87 -0.07 -25.24
CA ASN A 41 28.90 0.35 -24.22
C ASN A 41 28.77 1.90 -24.08
N GLU A 42 29.23 2.68 -25.04
CA GLU A 42 29.05 4.14 -25.06
C GLU A 42 27.62 4.51 -25.53
N LEU A 43 26.61 4.13 -24.77
CA LEU A 43 25.20 4.15 -25.20
C LEU A 43 24.70 5.58 -25.49
N ALA A 44 25.06 6.54 -24.64
CA ALA A 44 24.70 7.95 -24.83
C ALA A 44 25.31 8.53 -26.12
N ASN A 45 26.55 8.16 -26.44
CA ASN A 45 27.26 8.60 -27.64
C ASN A 45 26.74 7.89 -28.90
N ALA A 46 26.26 6.63 -28.82
CA ALA A 46 25.72 5.87 -29.94
C ALA A 46 24.40 6.45 -30.48
N ILE A 47 23.54 7.00 -29.62
CA ILE A 47 22.22 7.55 -30.00
C ILE A 47 22.29 8.57 -31.14
N PRO A 48 23.07 9.65 -31.06
CA PRO A 48 23.17 10.64 -32.15
C PRO A 48 23.77 10.06 -33.43
N LEU A 49 24.68 9.08 -33.34
CA LEU A 49 25.25 8.41 -34.49
C LEU A 49 24.19 7.55 -35.20
N TYR A 50 23.42 6.77 -34.48
CA TYR A 50 22.30 6.01 -35.05
C TYR A 50 21.23 6.93 -35.67
N LYS A 51 20.88 8.04 -35.03
CA LYS A 51 19.93 9.03 -35.59
C LYS A 51 20.46 9.61 -36.92
N LYS A 52 21.74 10.00 -36.97
CA LYS A 52 22.39 10.51 -38.18
C LYS A 52 22.41 9.46 -39.30
N SER A 53 22.68 8.18 -38.98
CA SER A 53 22.61 7.08 -39.95
C SER A 53 21.19 6.87 -40.48
N TYR A 54 20.17 6.95 -39.61
CA TYR A 54 18.76 6.81 -39.97
C TYR A 54 18.28 7.88 -40.96
N GLU A 55 18.77 9.12 -40.83
CA GLU A 55 18.45 10.22 -41.76
C GLU A 55 19.07 10.01 -43.14
N LYS A 56 20.30 9.46 -43.17
CA LYS A 56 21.05 9.28 -44.41
C LYS A 56 20.66 8.06 -45.23
N THR A 57 20.22 6.96 -44.58
CA THR A 57 19.88 5.73 -45.31
C THR A 57 18.50 5.80 -45.95
N LYS A 58 18.37 5.23 -47.14
CA LYS A 58 17.09 4.98 -47.83
C LYS A 58 16.62 3.52 -47.66
N ASN A 59 17.54 2.63 -47.22
CA ASN A 59 17.24 1.20 -47.05
C ASN A 59 16.21 0.98 -45.91
N LYS A 60 15.09 0.33 -46.24
CA LYS A 60 14.00 0.12 -45.28
C LYS A 60 14.38 -0.82 -44.14
N GLN A 61 15.15 -1.86 -44.41
CA GLN A 61 15.61 -2.85 -43.42
C GLN A 61 16.63 -2.20 -42.48
N GLU A 62 17.59 -1.43 -43.00
CA GLU A 62 18.53 -0.66 -42.18
C GLU A 62 17.78 0.35 -41.30
N LYS A 63 16.72 1.01 -41.80
CA LYS A 63 15.87 1.88 -40.98
C LYS A 63 15.17 1.14 -39.82
N ALA A 64 14.74 -0.10 -40.01
CA ALA A 64 14.18 -0.94 -38.98
C ALA A 64 15.23 -1.27 -37.89
N TYR A 65 16.42 -1.71 -38.31
CA TYR A 65 17.57 -1.97 -37.46
C TYR A 65 17.96 -0.74 -36.62
N LEU A 66 18.10 0.40 -37.25
CA LEU A 66 18.48 1.65 -36.57
C LEU A 66 17.42 2.08 -35.54
N LYS A 67 16.13 1.87 -35.80
CA LYS A 67 15.07 2.11 -34.81
C LYS A 67 15.21 1.17 -33.63
N PHE A 68 15.50 -0.11 -33.88
CA PHE A 68 15.74 -1.09 -32.82
C PHE A 68 16.97 -0.71 -31.98
N LYS A 69 18.11 -0.41 -32.60
CA LYS A 69 19.35 -0.02 -31.87
C LYS A 69 19.18 1.27 -31.05
N ILE A 70 18.44 2.26 -31.56
CA ILE A 70 18.09 3.44 -30.80
C ILE A 70 17.19 3.10 -29.60
N ALA A 71 16.26 2.13 -29.78
CA ALA A 71 15.41 1.65 -28.68
C ALA A 71 16.25 0.95 -27.61
N GLU A 72 17.22 0.10 -28.02
CA GLU A 72 18.15 -0.57 -27.12
C GLU A 72 18.97 0.43 -26.30
N CYS A 73 19.52 1.49 -26.93
CA CYS A 73 20.22 2.53 -26.19
C CYS A 73 19.31 3.16 -25.12
N TYR A 74 18.04 3.45 -25.45
CA TYR A 74 17.11 4.01 -24.48
C TYR A 74 16.68 3.01 -23.40
N ARG A 75 16.52 1.73 -23.74
CA ARG A 75 16.22 0.67 -22.76
C ARG A 75 17.35 0.52 -21.76
N LEU A 76 18.57 0.36 -22.26
CA LEU A 76 19.78 0.17 -21.44
C LEU A 76 20.16 1.41 -20.60
N THR A 77 19.68 2.60 -20.97
CA THR A 77 19.86 3.84 -20.18
C THR A 77 18.60 4.24 -19.39
N GLY A 78 17.69 3.29 -19.09
CA GLY A 78 16.51 3.50 -18.23
C GLY A 78 15.39 4.38 -18.82
N ASN A 79 15.46 4.76 -20.12
CA ASN A 79 14.44 5.64 -20.71
C ASN A 79 13.31 4.86 -21.39
N ALA A 80 12.51 4.12 -20.59
CA ALA A 80 11.45 3.26 -21.06
C ALA A 80 10.47 3.97 -22.02
N LYS A 81 10.06 5.19 -21.70
CA LYS A 81 9.11 5.96 -22.52
C LYS A 81 9.63 6.26 -23.94
N LYS A 82 10.92 6.58 -24.09
CA LYS A 82 11.54 6.75 -25.42
C LYS A 82 11.77 5.43 -26.12
N ALA A 83 12.15 4.39 -25.38
CA ALA A 83 12.33 3.03 -25.90
C ALA A 83 11.04 2.50 -26.53
N VAL A 84 9.89 2.58 -25.82
CA VAL A 84 8.54 2.22 -26.32
C VAL A 84 8.27 2.80 -27.71
N SER A 85 8.50 4.10 -27.88
CA SER A 85 8.28 4.77 -29.17
C SER A 85 9.18 4.23 -30.29
N LYS A 86 10.42 3.85 -29.97
CA LYS A 86 11.38 3.38 -30.97
C LYS A 86 11.18 1.89 -31.32
N TYR A 87 10.87 1.03 -30.35
CA TYR A 87 10.48 -0.36 -30.61
C TYR A 87 9.21 -0.45 -31.46
N LYS A 88 8.16 0.32 -31.12
CA LYS A 88 6.97 0.42 -31.97
C LYS A 88 7.32 0.81 -33.42
N GLY A 89 8.27 1.76 -33.56
CA GLY A 89 8.77 2.16 -34.86
C GLY A 89 9.61 1.09 -35.59
N ALA A 90 10.35 0.25 -34.88
CA ALA A 90 11.07 -0.89 -35.45
C ALA A 90 10.09 -1.98 -35.96
N ILE A 91 9.10 -2.34 -35.13
CA ILE A 91 8.03 -3.29 -35.47
C ILE A 91 7.26 -2.83 -36.73
N SER A 92 6.86 -1.55 -36.78
CA SER A 92 6.15 -0.99 -37.96
C SER A 92 6.97 -1.02 -39.24
N LYS A 93 8.29 -1.08 -39.13
CA LYS A 93 9.24 -1.25 -40.27
C LYS A 93 9.64 -2.68 -40.51
N LYS A 94 8.97 -3.64 -39.88
CA LYS A 94 9.18 -5.07 -40.02
C LYS A 94 10.61 -5.49 -39.66
N TYR A 95 11.09 -5.05 -38.47
CA TYR A 95 12.33 -5.56 -37.90
C TYR A 95 12.22 -7.10 -37.77
N TRP A 96 13.25 -7.81 -38.20
CA TRP A 96 13.17 -9.26 -38.41
C TRP A 96 13.28 -10.13 -37.17
N ASP A 97 14.02 -9.66 -36.14
CA ASP A 97 14.26 -10.40 -34.91
C ASP A 97 13.05 -10.32 -33.99
N PRO A 98 12.43 -11.44 -33.60
CA PRO A 98 11.32 -11.48 -32.69
C PRO A 98 11.57 -10.85 -31.33
N VAL A 99 12.83 -10.77 -30.89
CA VAL A 99 13.22 -10.17 -29.58
C VAL A 99 12.69 -8.74 -29.43
N VAL A 100 12.39 -8.06 -30.53
CA VAL A 100 11.77 -6.71 -30.51
C VAL A 100 10.44 -6.69 -29.78
N TYR A 101 9.65 -7.77 -29.85
CA TYR A 101 8.38 -7.87 -29.15
C TYR A 101 8.58 -8.06 -27.64
N LEU A 102 9.58 -8.85 -27.23
CA LEU A 102 9.95 -9.03 -25.84
C LEU A 102 10.37 -7.70 -25.20
N TYR A 103 11.37 -7.03 -25.77
CA TYR A 103 11.87 -5.76 -25.22
C TYR A 103 10.85 -4.62 -25.34
N TYR A 104 9.97 -4.68 -26.33
CA TYR A 104 8.85 -3.74 -26.41
C TYR A 104 7.85 -3.99 -25.28
N ALA A 105 7.55 -5.25 -24.95
CA ALA A 105 6.70 -5.62 -23.85
C ALA A 105 7.28 -5.20 -22.50
N ASP A 106 8.60 -5.42 -22.27
CA ASP A 106 9.29 -4.98 -21.06
C ASP A 106 9.14 -3.47 -20.85
N MET A 107 9.34 -2.68 -21.92
CA MET A 107 9.20 -1.22 -21.85
C MET A 107 7.75 -0.75 -21.71
N LEU A 108 6.78 -1.49 -22.24
CA LEU A 108 5.36 -1.22 -21.99
C LEU A 108 5.02 -1.49 -20.51
N LYS A 109 5.50 -2.60 -19.95
CA LYS A 109 5.38 -2.93 -18.52
C LYS A 109 5.97 -1.81 -17.66
N ALA A 110 7.22 -1.40 -17.95
CA ALA A 110 7.92 -0.30 -17.27
C ALA A 110 7.26 1.08 -17.45
N THR A 111 6.23 1.22 -18.29
CA THR A 111 5.43 2.43 -18.44
C THR A 111 3.98 2.26 -17.95
N GLY A 112 3.69 1.16 -17.22
CA GLY A 112 2.37 0.86 -16.64
C GLY A 112 1.32 0.42 -17.65
N LYS A 113 1.72 0.00 -18.86
CA LYS A 113 0.81 -0.44 -19.93
C LYS A 113 0.72 -1.96 -19.97
N TYR A 114 0.23 -2.55 -18.89
CA TYR A 114 0.31 -3.97 -18.61
C TYR A 114 -0.47 -4.84 -19.60
N GLU A 115 -1.66 -4.43 -20.01
CA GLU A 115 -2.46 -5.15 -21.01
C GLU A 115 -1.73 -5.26 -22.35
N LEU A 116 -1.24 -4.11 -22.85
CA LEU A 116 -0.45 -4.09 -24.09
C LEU A 116 0.87 -4.86 -23.97
N ALA A 117 1.50 -4.86 -22.80
CA ALA A 117 2.70 -5.65 -22.52
C ALA A 117 2.38 -7.15 -22.66
N GLY A 118 1.29 -7.61 -22.04
CA GLY A 118 0.84 -9.00 -22.10
C GLY A 118 0.59 -9.47 -23.55
N GLU A 119 -0.03 -8.64 -24.39
CA GLU A 119 -0.20 -8.92 -25.82
C GLU A 119 1.15 -9.11 -26.54
N GLN A 120 2.13 -8.24 -26.27
CA GLN A 120 3.43 -8.33 -26.93
C GLN A 120 4.26 -9.54 -26.46
N TYR A 121 4.20 -9.88 -25.17
CA TYR A 121 4.78 -11.13 -24.65
C TYR A 121 4.14 -12.36 -25.31
N ALA A 122 2.84 -12.39 -25.51
CA ALA A 122 2.14 -13.47 -26.18
C ALA A 122 2.61 -13.61 -27.66
N ILE A 123 2.75 -12.50 -28.39
CA ILE A 123 3.29 -12.48 -29.75
C ILE A 123 4.74 -13.02 -29.77
N TYR A 124 5.56 -12.63 -28.79
CA TYR A 124 6.92 -13.15 -28.69
C TYR A 124 6.94 -14.65 -28.43
N LYS A 125 6.10 -15.14 -27.50
CA LYS A 125 5.99 -16.56 -27.17
C LYS A 125 5.59 -17.42 -28.36
N GLU A 126 4.67 -16.96 -29.22
CA GLU A 126 4.32 -17.65 -30.47
C GLU A 126 5.52 -17.83 -31.43
N LYS A 127 6.42 -16.83 -31.44
CA LYS A 127 7.59 -16.80 -32.31
C LYS A 127 8.80 -17.53 -31.71
N VAL A 128 8.93 -17.57 -30.44
CA VAL A 128 10.06 -18.14 -29.66
C VAL A 128 9.50 -18.91 -28.45
N PRO A 129 8.88 -20.10 -28.68
CA PRO A 129 8.15 -20.83 -27.61
C PRO A 129 9.01 -21.27 -26.41
N ASP A 130 10.31 -21.52 -26.67
CA ASP A 130 11.24 -22.05 -25.65
C ASP A 130 11.85 -20.97 -24.74
N ASP A 131 11.58 -19.68 -25.02
CA ASP A 131 12.09 -18.60 -24.19
C ASP A 131 11.14 -18.27 -23.04
N GLN A 132 11.53 -18.70 -21.84
CA GLN A 132 10.75 -18.53 -20.61
C GLN A 132 10.49 -17.06 -20.22
N ARG A 133 11.25 -16.09 -20.78
CA ARG A 133 11.05 -14.67 -20.48
C ARG A 133 9.63 -14.19 -20.86
N ALA A 134 9.07 -14.79 -21.92
CA ALA A 134 7.69 -14.50 -22.30
C ALA A 134 6.67 -14.97 -21.26
N ASP A 135 6.88 -16.20 -20.73
CA ASP A 135 6.00 -16.77 -19.72
C ASP A 135 6.04 -15.94 -18.43
N MET A 136 7.23 -15.57 -17.99
CA MET A 136 7.41 -14.71 -16.81
C MET A 136 6.77 -13.32 -16.98
N GLY A 137 6.89 -12.74 -18.18
CA GLY A 137 6.25 -11.46 -18.50
C GLY A 137 4.71 -11.54 -18.51
N ILE A 138 4.15 -12.62 -19.08
CA ILE A 138 2.70 -12.88 -19.07
C ILE A 138 2.19 -13.09 -17.63
N GLU A 139 2.90 -13.89 -16.84
CA GLU A 139 2.58 -14.13 -15.43
C GLU A 139 2.62 -12.83 -14.61
N SER A 140 3.67 -12.02 -14.82
CA SER A 140 3.79 -10.70 -14.20
C SER A 140 2.56 -9.83 -14.49
N CYS A 141 2.17 -9.70 -15.76
CA CYS A 141 1.02 -8.88 -16.16
C CYS A 141 -0.30 -9.34 -15.51
N LYS A 142 -0.46 -10.65 -15.22
CA LYS A 142 -1.62 -11.16 -14.49
C LYS A 142 -1.57 -10.82 -13.01
N LYS A 143 -0.44 -11.07 -12.33
CA LYS A 143 -0.26 -10.81 -10.90
C LYS A 143 -0.36 -9.34 -10.54
N ILE A 144 0.07 -8.44 -11.44
CA ILE A 144 0.01 -6.99 -11.20
C ILE A 144 -1.41 -6.53 -10.91
N VAL A 145 -2.42 -7.05 -11.62
CA VAL A 145 -3.82 -6.67 -11.39
C VAL A 145 -4.24 -6.97 -9.94
N GLU A 146 -3.86 -8.14 -9.42
CA GLU A 146 -4.15 -8.53 -8.04
C GLU A 146 -3.38 -7.68 -7.03
N TRP A 147 -2.08 -7.43 -7.28
CA TRP A 147 -1.23 -6.66 -6.38
C TRP A 147 -1.59 -5.18 -6.30
N MET A 148 -2.06 -4.60 -7.41
CA MET A 148 -2.54 -3.22 -7.44
C MET A 148 -3.92 -3.07 -6.81
N ALA A 149 -4.76 -4.12 -6.85
CA ALA A 149 -6.08 -4.12 -6.20
C ALA A 149 -6.00 -4.22 -4.67
N VAL A 150 -4.92 -4.86 -4.15
CA VAL A 150 -4.69 -5.01 -2.70
C VAL A 150 -3.27 -4.57 -2.38
N PRO A 151 -3.02 -3.25 -2.29
CA PRO A 151 -1.71 -2.71 -1.94
C PRO A 151 -1.29 -3.13 -0.53
N THR A 152 0.02 -3.20 -0.30
CA THR A 152 0.57 -3.37 1.05
C THR A 152 0.39 -2.06 1.85
N ARG A 153 0.52 -2.14 3.17
CA ARG A 153 0.36 -0.98 4.07
C ARG A 153 1.55 -0.03 4.13
N TYR A 154 2.60 -0.25 3.34
CA TYR A 154 3.76 0.63 3.33
C TYR A 154 3.35 2.05 2.91
N ILE A 155 3.80 3.03 3.69
CA ILE A 155 3.69 4.45 3.39
C ILE A 155 5.00 4.88 2.74
N ILE A 156 4.93 5.50 1.57
CA ILE A 156 6.10 5.92 0.79
C ILE A 156 6.15 7.45 0.72
N ARG A 157 7.31 8.03 1.01
CA ARG A 157 7.56 9.48 0.91
C ARG A 157 8.84 9.74 0.12
N ASN A 158 8.83 10.76 -0.74
CA ASN A 158 10.05 11.19 -1.41
C ASN A 158 10.91 12.01 -0.43
N GLU A 159 12.16 11.62 -0.22
CA GLU A 159 13.11 12.36 0.61
C GLU A 159 13.70 13.51 -0.19
N LYS A 160 12.99 14.64 -0.18
CA LYS A 160 13.31 15.82 -1.01
C LYS A 160 14.67 16.42 -0.71
N GLU A 161 15.13 16.25 0.50
CA GLU A 161 16.40 16.75 1.01
C GLU A 161 17.57 16.01 0.36
N PHE A 162 17.44 14.71 0.12
CA PHE A 162 18.46 13.92 -0.58
C PHE A 162 18.42 14.15 -2.08
N ASN A 163 17.22 14.34 -2.64
CA ASN A 163 16.98 14.27 -4.08
C ASN A 163 17.25 15.60 -4.79
N SER A 164 18.07 15.53 -5.85
CA SER A 164 18.42 16.63 -6.73
C SER A 164 17.71 16.49 -8.10
N LYS A 165 18.10 17.30 -9.07
CA LYS A 165 17.70 17.13 -10.47
C LYS A 165 18.49 16.04 -11.22
N TYR A 166 19.45 15.44 -10.56
CA TYR A 166 20.31 14.35 -11.04
C TYR A 166 19.83 13.01 -10.49
N SER A 167 20.57 11.94 -10.74
CA SER A 167 20.30 10.63 -10.13
C SER A 167 20.88 10.57 -8.73
N ASP A 168 20.03 10.24 -7.75
CA ASP A 168 20.37 10.06 -6.33
C ASP A 168 19.86 8.69 -5.88
N TYR A 169 20.76 7.76 -5.48
CA TYR A 169 20.37 6.35 -5.30
C TYR A 169 21.29 5.57 -4.35
N SER A 170 20.89 4.34 -4.04
CA SER A 170 21.61 3.40 -3.15
C SER A 170 21.97 4.01 -1.80
N PRO A 171 20.98 4.41 -0.98
CA PRO A 171 21.23 4.92 0.36
C PRO A 171 21.81 3.84 1.28
N CYS A 172 22.59 4.26 2.27
CA CYS A 172 23.15 3.41 3.32
C CYS A 172 23.26 4.20 4.62
N TYR A 173 22.76 3.66 5.73
CA TYR A 173 22.96 4.24 7.05
C TYR A 173 24.39 3.98 7.55
N SER A 174 24.97 4.97 8.21
CA SER A 174 26.38 4.96 8.65
C SER A 174 26.58 5.06 10.17
N ASN A 175 25.49 5.09 10.95
CA ASN A 175 25.55 5.15 12.40
C ASN A 175 24.39 4.38 13.08
N GLU A 176 24.53 4.09 14.39
CA GLU A 176 23.61 3.25 15.17
C GLU A 176 22.22 3.90 15.37
N ASP A 177 22.12 5.21 15.36
CA ASP A 177 20.85 5.93 15.52
C ASP A 177 20.16 6.24 14.19
N TYR A 178 20.78 5.84 13.06
CA TYR A 178 20.26 6.02 11.70
C TYR A 178 20.02 7.48 11.32
N SER A 179 20.78 8.39 11.92
CA SER A 179 20.73 9.83 11.67
C SER A 179 21.71 10.33 10.62
N GLU A 180 22.51 9.45 10.03
CA GLU A 180 23.45 9.75 8.96
C GLU A 180 23.26 8.78 7.79
N VAL A 181 23.17 9.32 6.58
CA VAL A 181 22.94 8.54 5.34
C VAL A 181 23.97 8.90 4.28
N TYR A 182 24.69 7.89 3.82
CA TYR A 182 25.53 7.94 2.63
C TYR A 182 24.73 7.45 1.43
N PHE A 183 24.90 8.08 0.28
CA PHE A 183 24.23 7.64 -0.94
C PHE A 183 25.02 8.03 -2.18
N THR A 184 24.71 7.41 -3.30
CA THR A 184 25.34 7.68 -4.60
C THR A 184 24.60 8.80 -5.30
N SER A 185 25.36 9.74 -5.93
CA SER A 185 24.76 10.81 -6.72
C SER A 185 25.56 11.11 -7.98
N THR A 186 24.85 11.47 -9.06
CA THR A 186 25.44 12.00 -10.31
C THR A 186 25.47 13.54 -10.32
N ARG A 187 25.30 14.21 -9.17
CA ARG A 187 25.45 15.69 -9.10
C ARG A 187 26.91 16.06 -9.26
N PRO A 188 27.23 17.12 -10.04
CA PRO A 188 28.60 17.48 -10.31
C PRO A 188 29.31 17.98 -9.05
N LYS A 189 30.58 17.59 -8.89
CA LYS A 189 31.50 18.26 -7.97
C LYS A 189 31.87 19.65 -8.51
N ASP A 190 32.26 20.55 -7.62
CA ASP A 190 32.84 21.85 -8.01
C ASP A 190 34.00 21.65 -9.00
N ASN A 191 33.90 22.26 -10.19
CA ASN A 191 34.86 22.19 -11.28
C ASN A 191 35.08 20.84 -11.99
N TYR A 192 34.34 19.79 -11.69
CA TYR A 192 34.46 18.49 -12.35
C TYR A 192 33.21 18.21 -13.22
N THR A 193 33.35 18.27 -14.53
CA THR A 193 32.24 18.24 -15.49
C THR A 193 32.31 17.07 -16.48
N LYS A 194 33.03 15.99 -16.15
CA LYS A 194 33.10 14.83 -17.03
C LYS A 194 31.77 14.11 -17.06
N ILE A 195 31.33 13.79 -18.27
CA ILE A 195 30.10 13.08 -18.54
C ILE A 195 30.40 11.62 -18.89
N SER A 196 29.71 10.69 -18.27
CA SER A 196 29.80 9.26 -18.58
C SER A 196 29.34 8.99 -20.02
N PRO A 197 30.15 8.33 -20.86
CA PRO A 197 29.74 7.95 -22.20
C PRO A 197 28.62 6.85 -22.20
N VAL A 198 28.44 6.16 -21.09
CA VAL A 198 27.42 5.14 -20.90
C VAL A 198 26.06 5.78 -20.65
N THR A 199 25.94 6.59 -19.60
CA THR A 199 24.67 7.15 -19.14
C THR A 199 24.34 8.51 -19.76
N GLY A 200 25.37 9.30 -20.10
CA GLY A 200 25.24 10.70 -20.51
C GLY A 200 24.99 11.65 -19.32
N GLU A 201 25.24 11.19 -18.10
CA GLU A 201 25.24 11.96 -16.85
C GLU A 201 26.66 12.19 -16.35
N TYR A 202 26.83 12.99 -15.28
CA TYR A 202 28.12 13.09 -14.63
C TYR A 202 28.51 11.74 -14.01
N TYR A 203 29.79 11.52 -13.78
CA TYR A 203 30.26 10.38 -12.99
C TYR A 203 29.68 10.42 -11.60
N THR A 204 29.50 9.27 -11.00
CA THR A 204 28.92 9.12 -9.68
C THR A 204 29.95 9.34 -8.58
N ASP A 205 29.51 9.97 -7.51
CA ASP A 205 30.24 10.14 -6.27
C ASP A 205 29.35 9.80 -5.07
N ILE A 206 29.98 9.60 -3.91
CA ILE A 206 29.26 9.35 -2.66
C ILE A 206 29.05 10.67 -1.91
N PHE A 207 27.81 10.91 -1.52
CA PHE A 207 27.38 12.06 -0.73
C PHE A 207 26.86 11.60 0.64
N VAL A 208 26.91 12.50 1.62
CA VAL A 208 26.41 12.28 2.97
C VAL A 208 25.46 13.38 3.40
N SER A 209 24.44 13.02 4.15
CA SER A 209 23.52 13.93 4.82
C SER A 209 23.29 13.46 6.25
N GLU A 210 23.19 14.40 7.16
CA GLU A 210 23.00 14.18 8.59
C GLU A 210 21.65 14.74 9.03
N GLN A 211 20.98 14.07 9.97
CA GLN A 211 19.73 14.51 10.55
C GLN A 211 19.97 15.29 11.84
N ASP A 212 19.37 16.45 11.97
CA ASP A 212 19.46 17.24 13.18
C ASP A 212 18.57 16.67 14.30
N LYS A 213 18.64 17.29 15.50
CA LYS A 213 17.83 16.86 16.67
C LYS A 213 16.32 17.03 16.49
N LYS A 214 15.86 17.73 15.45
CA LYS A 214 14.44 17.90 15.12
C LYS A 214 13.96 16.86 14.10
N GLY A 215 14.90 16.10 13.54
CA GLY A 215 14.62 15.12 12.50
C GLY A 215 14.71 15.68 11.09
N ASP A 216 15.24 16.90 10.90
CA ASP A 216 15.42 17.51 9.58
C ASP A 216 16.79 17.11 8.98
N TRP A 217 16.81 16.68 7.73
CA TRP A 217 18.02 16.30 7.02
C TRP A 217 18.79 17.53 6.51
N SER A 218 20.12 17.50 6.62
CA SER A 218 21.00 18.52 6.06
C SER A 218 21.03 18.46 4.54
N GLU A 219 21.42 19.56 3.88
CA GLU A 219 21.79 19.54 2.46
C GLU A 219 22.93 18.54 2.27
N PRO A 220 22.83 17.59 1.33
CA PRO A 220 23.87 16.60 1.12
C PRO A 220 25.20 17.22 0.69
N VAL A 221 26.27 16.77 1.34
CA VAL A 221 27.63 17.20 1.02
C VAL A 221 28.43 16.05 0.42
N PHE A 222 29.37 16.39 -0.44
CA PHE A 222 30.35 15.46 -0.98
C PHE A 222 31.24 14.90 0.14
N VAL A 223 31.45 13.57 0.16
CA VAL A 223 32.18 12.91 1.26
C VAL A 223 33.62 13.45 1.33
N ASP A 224 34.49 13.05 0.45
CA ASP A 224 35.85 13.57 0.27
C ASP A 224 36.58 12.94 -0.94
N ASP A 225 37.76 13.47 -1.31
CA ASP A 225 38.57 12.95 -2.41
C ASP A 225 39.34 11.66 -2.05
N THR A 226 39.32 11.19 -0.80
CA THR A 226 39.88 9.90 -0.41
C THR A 226 39.00 8.78 -0.90
N ILE A 227 37.68 8.94 -0.68
CA ILE A 227 36.67 7.96 -1.10
C ILE A 227 36.33 8.12 -2.56
N CYS A 228 36.09 9.34 -3.02
CA CYS A 228 35.59 9.61 -4.37
C CYS A 228 36.74 9.95 -5.30
N SER A 229 36.86 9.18 -6.36
CA SER A 229 37.95 9.32 -7.36
C SER A 229 37.54 10.17 -8.57
N GLN A 230 38.30 10.06 -9.65
CA GLN A 230 37.93 10.61 -10.97
C GLN A 230 36.98 9.67 -11.77
N TRP A 231 36.57 8.56 -11.21
CA TRP A 231 35.77 7.47 -11.80
C TRP A 231 34.37 7.40 -11.15
N ASP A 232 33.55 6.45 -11.56
CA ASP A 232 32.29 6.18 -10.89
C ASP A 232 32.53 5.50 -9.53
N ASP A 233 32.18 6.17 -8.45
CA ASP A 233 32.22 5.68 -7.08
C ASP A 233 30.79 5.68 -6.50
N GLY A 234 30.34 4.55 -5.92
CA GLY A 234 28.95 4.48 -5.43
C GLY A 234 28.60 3.18 -4.73
N THR A 235 27.29 2.99 -4.50
CA THR A 235 26.70 1.85 -3.80
C THR A 235 27.38 1.55 -2.45
N PRO A 236 27.35 2.53 -1.50
CA PRO A 236 28.00 2.39 -0.20
C PRO A 236 27.33 1.30 0.64
N SER A 237 28.11 0.60 1.48
CA SER A 237 27.65 -0.36 2.47
C SER A 237 28.57 -0.31 3.69
N PHE A 238 28.07 0.17 4.84
CA PHE A 238 28.82 0.18 6.08
C PHE A 238 28.83 -1.19 6.75
N ALA A 239 29.97 -1.54 7.35
CA ALA A 239 30.07 -2.72 8.21
C ALA A 239 29.34 -2.48 9.54
N GLY A 240 29.10 -3.54 10.31
CA GLY A 240 28.44 -3.45 11.62
C GLY A 240 29.19 -2.63 12.67
N ASP A 241 30.47 -2.26 12.39
CA ASP A 241 31.24 -1.33 13.22
C ASP A 241 30.96 0.13 12.91
N PHE A 242 30.15 0.44 11.88
CA PHE A 242 29.86 1.79 11.36
C PHE A 242 31.11 2.66 11.06
N MET A 243 32.27 2.01 10.96
CA MET A 243 33.56 2.66 10.67
C MET A 243 34.13 2.22 9.33
N THR A 244 33.80 1.02 8.88
CA THR A 244 34.34 0.43 7.65
C THR A 244 33.33 0.53 6.52
N LEU A 245 33.61 1.38 5.52
CA LEU A 245 32.82 1.56 4.32
C LEU A 245 33.32 0.62 3.22
N TYR A 246 32.42 -0.16 2.63
CA TYR A 246 32.58 -0.88 1.37
C TYR A 246 31.82 -0.12 0.27
N PHE A 247 32.40 -0.04 -0.93
CA PHE A 247 31.76 0.64 -2.04
C PHE A 247 32.26 0.12 -3.39
N THR A 248 31.50 0.41 -4.45
CA THR A 248 31.88 0.06 -5.83
C THR A 248 32.64 1.20 -6.48
N ARG A 249 33.75 0.88 -7.15
CA ARG A 249 34.44 1.80 -8.05
C ARG A 249 34.55 1.20 -9.44
N CYS A 250 34.08 1.93 -10.47
CA CYS A 250 34.15 1.52 -11.87
C CYS A 250 35.13 2.39 -12.64
N ILE A 251 36.23 1.78 -13.08
CA ILE A 251 37.33 2.50 -13.72
C ILE A 251 37.06 2.63 -15.23
N VAL A 252 37.13 3.86 -15.76
CA VAL A 252 36.96 4.18 -17.17
C VAL A 252 38.28 4.73 -17.74
N VAL A 253 38.87 4.01 -18.66
CA VAL A 253 40.15 4.45 -19.32
C VAL A 253 39.90 4.61 -20.82
N LYS A 254 40.26 5.76 -21.37
CA LYS A 254 40.06 6.09 -22.81
C LYS A 254 38.63 5.89 -23.29
N ASN A 255 37.65 6.20 -22.45
CA ASN A 255 36.20 5.98 -22.65
C ASN A 255 35.80 4.50 -22.78
N GLU A 256 36.58 3.58 -22.31
CA GLU A 256 36.24 2.17 -22.19
C GLU A 256 36.08 1.86 -20.70
N LEU A 257 34.91 1.31 -20.29
CA LEU A 257 34.73 0.77 -18.95
C LEU A 257 35.64 -0.47 -18.84
N LEU A 258 36.66 -0.40 -17.99
CA LEU A 258 37.52 -1.55 -17.76
C LEU A 258 36.77 -2.58 -16.94
N ASN A 259 36.48 -2.27 -15.69
CA ASN A 259 35.72 -3.12 -14.79
C ASN A 259 35.27 -2.34 -13.55
N CYS A 260 34.28 -2.86 -12.84
CA CYS A 260 33.92 -2.41 -11.50
C CYS A 260 34.53 -3.36 -10.48
N GLN A 261 35.05 -2.83 -9.38
CA GLN A 261 35.60 -3.58 -8.26
C GLN A 261 35.04 -3.03 -6.94
N ILE A 262 35.05 -3.87 -5.92
CA ILE A 262 34.67 -3.46 -4.56
C ILE A 262 35.92 -2.96 -3.83
N TYR A 263 35.81 -1.79 -3.26
CA TYR A 263 36.81 -1.14 -2.44
C TYR A 263 36.33 -1.01 -1.01
N LYS A 264 37.24 -0.80 -0.08
CA LYS A 264 36.94 -0.47 1.30
C LYS A 264 37.84 0.60 1.84
N SER A 265 37.35 1.39 2.77
CA SER A 265 38.12 2.29 3.60
C SER A 265 37.59 2.27 5.03
N LYS A 266 38.45 2.59 5.98
CA LYS A 266 38.06 2.68 7.39
C LYS A 266 38.25 4.09 7.91
N MET A 267 37.26 4.60 8.63
CA MET A 267 37.38 5.88 9.34
C MET A 267 38.32 5.76 10.54
N ASP A 268 39.03 6.83 10.83
CA ASP A 268 39.75 7.00 12.07
C ASP A 268 38.84 7.52 13.21
N ALA A 269 39.42 7.77 14.39
CA ALA A 269 38.70 8.27 15.53
C ALA A 269 38.14 9.71 15.36
N GLN A 270 38.55 10.42 14.33
CA GLN A 270 38.10 11.75 13.95
C GLN A 270 37.03 11.72 12.87
N GLY A 271 36.62 10.52 12.41
CA GLY A 271 35.64 10.33 11.34
C GLY A 271 36.20 10.57 9.92
N LEU A 272 37.53 10.62 9.79
CA LEU A 272 38.18 10.81 8.49
C LEU A 272 38.51 9.46 7.85
N PHE A 273 38.22 9.32 6.57
CA PHE A 273 38.56 8.10 5.85
C PHE A 273 40.04 7.95 5.61
N ASN A 274 40.54 6.74 5.89
CA ASN A 274 41.92 6.36 5.61
C ASN A 274 42.09 5.91 4.15
N LYS A 275 43.25 5.31 3.86
CA LYS A 275 43.53 4.72 2.56
C LYS A 275 42.43 3.80 2.06
N VAL A 276 42.10 3.93 0.78
CA VAL A 276 41.18 3.04 0.07
C VAL A 276 41.95 1.82 -0.45
N ASP A 277 41.49 0.64 -0.10
CA ASP A 277 42.05 -0.64 -0.54
C ASP A 277 41.00 -1.43 -1.35
N ILE A 278 41.47 -2.10 -2.42
CA ILE A 278 40.64 -3.04 -3.16
C ILE A 278 40.34 -4.28 -2.30
N VAL A 279 39.11 -4.80 -2.38
CA VAL A 279 38.74 -6.06 -1.73
C VAL A 279 38.97 -7.19 -2.76
N PRO A 280 39.97 -8.07 -2.56
CA PRO A 280 40.35 -9.09 -3.54
C PRO A 280 39.36 -10.26 -3.51
N LEU A 281 38.27 -10.18 -4.29
CA LEU A 281 37.20 -11.18 -4.35
C LEU A 281 37.37 -12.12 -5.54
N VAL A 282 37.76 -11.59 -6.68
CA VAL A 282 37.90 -12.27 -7.97
C VAL A 282 39.10 -11.70 -8.74
N ASP A 283 39.38 -12.25 -9.93
CA ASP A 283 40.35 -11.68 -10.86
C ASP A 283 39.94 -10.27 -11.30
N ASP A 284 40.88 -9.33 -11.43
CA ASP A 284 40.63 -7.92 -11.78
C ASP A 284 39.91 -7.74 -13.13
N SER A 285 39.90 -8.76 -14.00
CA SER A 285 39.17 -8.76 -15.27
C SER A 285 37.66 -8.99 -15.14
N ILE A 286 37.20 -9.39 -13.95
CA ILE A 286 35.79 -9.70 -13.67
C ILE A 286 35.14 -8.52 -12.95
N THR A 287 33.95 -8.12 -13.37
CA THR A 287 33.17 -7.07 -12.71
C THR A 287 32.52 -7.58 -11.42
N VAL A 288 32.73 -6.87 -10.33
CA VAL A 288 32.03 -7.03 -9.05
C VAL A 288 31.54 -5.68 -8.53
N ALA A 289 30.31 -5.64 -8.05
CA ALA A 289 29.65 -4.38 -7.65
C ALA A 289 28.61 -4.61 -6.55
N HIS A 290 28.02 -3.56 -6.06
CA HIS A 290 26.91 -3.54 -5.09
C HIS A 290 27.19 -4.40 -3.85
N PRO A 291 28.20 -4.01 -3.04
CA PRO A 291 28.53 -4.74 -1.83
C PRO A 291 27.42 -4.65 -0.77
N SER A 292 27.19 -5.71 -0.03
CA SER A 292 26.39 -5.73 1.20
C SER A 292 27.04 -6.63 2.22
N ILE A 293 27.58 -6.04 3.27
CA ILE A 293 28.29 -6.75 4.33
C ILE A 293 27.32 -7.14 5.44
N SER A 294 27.39 -8.39 5.95
CA SER A 294 26.61 -8.83 7.10
C SER A 294 26.97 -8.10 8.38
N ALA A 295 26.03 -7.99 9.33
CA ALA A 295 26.25 -7.29 10.60
C ALA A 295 27.41 -7.87 11.43
N ASP A 296 27.64 -9.17 11.35
CA ASP A 296 28.80 -9.85 11.98
C ASP A 296 30.12 -9.64 11.22
N GLU A 297 30.05 -9.05 10.01
CA GLU A 297 31.18 -8.82 9.09
C GLU A 297 31.85 -10.09 8.56
N LEU A 298 31.16 -11.23 8.62
CA LEU A 298 31.73 -12.52 8.20
C LEU A 298 31.28 -12.94 6.80
N THR A 299 30.24 -12.33 6.25
CA THR A 299 29.73 -12.61 4.90
C THR A 299 29.61 -11.30 4.12
N LEU A 300 30.16 -11.26 2.91
CA LEU A 300 29.99 -10.15 1.97
C LEU A 300 29.24 -10.64 0.75
N TYR A 301 28.07 -10.07 0.53
CA TYR A 301 27.26 -10.26 -0.69
C TYR A 301 27.67 -9.25 -1.74
N PHE A 302 27.63 -9.63 -3.01
CA PHE A 302 27.96 -8.75 -4.12
C PHE A 302 27.33 -9.26 -5.43
N VAL A 303 27.36 -8.42 -6.44
CA VAL A 303 26.82 -8.72 -7.79
C VAL A 303 27.98 -8.95 -8.75
N SER A 304 27.88 -9.96 -9.62
CA SER A 304 28.84 -10.22 -10.68
C SER A 304 28.21 -10.94 -11.87
N ASP A 305 28.71 -10.66 -13.08
CA ASP A 305 28.44 -11.41 -14.30
C ASP A 305 29.45 -12.56 -14.53
N MET A 306 30.16 -12.97 -13.51
CA MET A 306 31.18 -14.00 -13.52
C MET A 306 30.60 -15.36 -13.97
N ILE A 307 31.14 -15.89 -15.08
CA ILE A 307 30.80 -17.23 -15.56
C ILE A 307 31.56 -18.27 -14.76
N ALA A 308 30.94 -18.77 -13.67
CA ALA A 308 31.51 -19.79 -12.79
C ALA A 308 30.41 -20.79 -12.36
N LYS A 309 30.77 -21.76 -11.50
CA LYS A 309 29.80 -22.76 -11.00
C LYS A 309 28.62 -22.09 -10.30
N GLY A 310 27.42 -22.38 -10.77
CA GLY A 310 26.17 -21.85 -10.25
C GLY A 310 25.62 -20.66 -11.01
N PHE A 311 26.38 -20.02 -11.93
CA PHE A 311 25.94 -18.91 -12.75
C PHE A 311 24.63 -19.22 -13.48
N GLN A 312 23.62 -18.34 -13.35
CA GLN A 312 22.28 -18.52 -13.91
C GLN A 312 22.07 -17.69 -15.18
N GLY A 313 22.70 -16.51 -15.27
CA GLY A 313 22.62 -15.60 -16.42
C GLY A 313 22.57 -14.13 -16.00
N GLY A 314 22.83 -13.21 -16.93
CA GLY A 314 22.84 -11.79 -16.63
C GLY A 314 23.84 -11.42 -15.49
N LYS A 315 23.33 -10.78 -14.47
CA LYS A 315 24.08 -10.46 -13.24
C LYS A 315 23.51 -11.22 -12.07
N ASP A 316 24.33 -12.02 -11.44
CA ASP A 316 23.96 -12.85 -10.29
C ASP A 316 24.43 -12.25 -8.99
N ILE A 317 23.74 -12.58 -7.88
CA ILE A 317 24.22 -12.31 -6.52
C ILE A 317 25.09 -13.46 -6.05
N TRP A 318 26.27 -13.11 -5.56
CA TRP A 318 27.29 -13.99 -5.01
C TRP A 318 27.56 -13.65 -3.56
N LYS A 319 28.14 -14.56 -2.81
CA LYS A 319 28.69 -14.30 -1.48
C LYS A 319 30.10 -14.82 -1.34
N VAL A 320 30.87 -14.19 -0.46
CA VAL A 320 32.11 -14.74 0.11
C VAL A 320 32.01 -14.74 1.62
N GLU A 321 32.66 -15.70 2.23
CA GLU A 321 32.67 -15.88 3.69
C GLU A 321 34.09 -15.87 4.23
N ARG A 322 34.28 -15.44 5.48
CA ARG A 322 35.54 -15.46 6.19
C ARG A 322 35.33 -15.97 7.62
N LYS A 323 36.39 -16.63 8.17
CA LYS A 323 36.33 -17.23 9.50
C LYS A 323 36.36 -16.21 10.65
N SER A 324 36.95 -15.05 10.42
CA SER A 324 37.04 -13.93 11.37
C SER A 324 37.23 -12.62 10.60
N LYS A 325 36.98 -11.47 11.23
CA LYS A 325 37.14 -10.13 10.64
C LYS A 325 38.57 -9.86 10.10
N SER A 326 39.58 -10.54 10.61
CA SER A 326 40.97 -10.45 10.15
C SER A 326 41.35 -11.50 9.10
N SER A 327 40.52 -12.49 8.82
CA SER A 327 40.79 -13.53 7.83
C SER A 327 40.56 -13.01 6.41
N GLN A 328 41.27 -13.61 5.44
CA GLN A 328 40.99 -13.40 4.03
C GLN A 328 39.62 -13.97 3.65
N TRP A 329 39.01 -13.39 2.64
CA TRP A 329 37.78 -13.88 2.05
C TRP A 329 37.97 -15.24 1.37
N GLY A 330 36.97 -16.09 1.50
CA GLY A 330 36.91 -17.37 0.82
C GLY A 330 36.60 -17.22 -0.68
N LYS A 331 36.36 -18.35 -1.35
CA LYS A 331 35.96 -18.34 -2.76
C LYS A 331 34.51 -17.86 -2.92
N PRO A 332 34.16 -17.16 -4.03
CA PRO A 332 32.81 -16.79 -4.34
C PRO A 332 31.87 -17.99 -4.46
N ILE A 333 30.68 -17.85 -3.87
CA ILE A 333 29.59 -18.82 -3.90
C ILE A 333 28.38 -18.14 -4.52
N ASN A 334 27.84 -18.72 -5.61
CA ASN A 334 26.60 -18.26 -6.23
C ASN A 334 25.40 -18.65 -5.33
N LEU A 335 24.42 -17.76 -5.15
CA LEU A 335 23.27 -18.05 -4.29
C LEU A 335 22.26 -19.02 -4.90
N GLY A 336 22.49 -19.45 -6.15
CA GLY A 336 21.68 -20.46 -6.81
C GLY A 336 20.34 -19.98 -7.37
N PRO A 337 19.56 -20.90 -7.97
CA PRO A 337 18.41 -20.54 -8.81
C PRO A 337 17.16 -20.10 -8.06
N GLN A 338 17.15 -20.13 -6.73
CA GLN A 338 16.07 -19.55 -5.94
C GLN A 338 16.18 -18.02 -5.87
N ILE A 339 17.40 -17.48 -5.93
CA ILE A 339 17.72 -16.07 -5.89
C ILE A 339 18.02 -15.57 -7.31
N ASN A 340 18.99 -16.22 -7.98
CA ASN A 340 19.53 -15.83 -9.27
C ASN A 340 18.73 -16.43 -10.42
N THR A 341 18.59 -15.67 -11.50
CA THR A 341 17.77 -16.03 -12.66
C THR A 341 18.56 -15.85 -13.97
N LYS A 342 17.88 -15.93 -15.10
CA LYS A 342 18.46 -15.56 -16.41
C LYS A 342 18.50 -14.05 -16.64
N GLY A 343 17.94 -13.26 -15.73
CA GLY A 343 17.94 -11.80 -15.75
C GLY A 343 19.09 -11.20 -14.96
N ASN A 344 18.81 -10.09 -14.32
CA ASN A 344 19.76 -9.39 -13.47
C ASN A 344 19.22 -9.31 -12.03
N GLU A 345 19.97 -9.86 -11.10
CA GLU A 345 19.75 -9.69 -9.67
C GLU A 345 20.79 -8.72 -9.13
N MET A 346 20.33 -7.60 -8.56
CA MET A 346 21.19 -6.47 -8.19
C MET A 346 20.83 -5.89 -6.83
N PHE A 347 21.72 -5.04 -6.29
CA PHE A 347 21.52 -4.29 -5.04
C PHE A 347 21.13 -5.19 -3.86
N PRO A 348 21.92 -6.23 -3.55
CA PRO A 348 21.68 -7.04 -2.35
C PRO A 348 21.80 -6.18 -1.09
N TYR A 349 20.93 -6.44 -0.12
CA TYR A 349 21.00 -5.91 1.24
C TYR A 349 20.67 -7.03 2.22
N ILE A 350 21.67 -7.45 2.99
CA ILE A 350 21.50 -8.45 4.06
C ILE A 350 21.14 -7.77 5.36
N ARG A 351 19.96 -8.08 5.90
CA ARG A 351 19.47 -7.56 7.17
C ARG A 351 19.98 -8.43 8.34
N GLU A 352 20.04 -7.87 9.56
CA GLU A 352 20.50 -8.56 10.75
C GLU A 352 19.71 -9.84 11.10
N ASP A 353 18.43 -9.88 10.76
CA ASP A 353 17.54 -11.04 10.94
C ASP A 353 17.76 -12.16 9.90
N GLY A 354 18.73 -11.99 9.00
CA GLY A 354 19.10 -12.95 7.97
C GLY A 354 18.29 -12.87 6.68
N ARG A 355 17.29 -11.98 6.59
CA ARG A 355 16.56 -11.72 5.34
C ARG A 355 17.45 -11.00 4.34
N LEU A 356 17.49 -11.49 3.11
CA LEU A 356 18.20 -10.86 2.00
C LEU A 356 17.19 -10.13 1.10
N TYR A 357 17.39 -8.83 0.95
CA TYR A 357 16.63 -8.03 -0.01
C TYR A 357 17.48 -7.82 -1.25
N PHE A 358 16.83 -7.81 -2.42
CA PHE A 358 17.51 -7.59 -3.70
C PHE A 358 16.52 -7.13 -4.76
N SER A 359 17.03 -6.67 -5.89
CA SER A 359 16.19 -6.26 -7.02
C SER A 359 16.41 -7.16 -8.21
N SER A 360 15.34 -7.57 -8.89
CA SER A 360 15.37 -8.41 -10.10
C SER A 360 14.51 -7.83 -11.21
N ASP A 361 14.99 -7.95 -12.45
CA ASP A 361 14.24 -7.61 -13.66
C ASP A 361 13.58 -8.82 -14.33
N TYR A 362 13.77 -10.03 -13.78
CA TYR A 362 13.30 -11.28 -14.38
C TYR A 362 12.19 -11.95 -13.57
N LEU A 363 12.28 -11.99 -12.24
CA LEU A 363 11.23 -12.55 -11.40
C LEU A 363 9.89 -11.84 -11.63
N PRO A 364 8.74 -12.53 -11.39
CA PRO A 364 7.44 -11.88 -11.57
C PRO A 364 7.34 -10.57 -10.79
N GLY A 365 7.21 -9.46 -11.51
CA GLY A 365 7.32 -8.11 -10.97
C GLY A 365 6.36 -7.11 -11.61
N ILE A 366 6.23 -5.94 -10.99
CA ILE A 366 5.34 -4.85 -11.41
C ILE A 366 5.98 -4.01 -12.51
N GLY A 367 7.29 -3.81 -12.43
CA GLY A 367 8.01 -2.87 -13.27
C GLY A 367 9.23 -3.40 -14.00
N GLY A 368 10.25 -2.58 -14.00
CA GLY A 368 11.60 -2.93 -14.46
C GLY A 368 12.32 -3.78 -13.41
N LEU A 369 13.19 -3.16 -12.63
CA LEU A 369 13.71 -3.76 -11.40
C LEU A 369 12.64 -3.67 -10.31
N ASP A 370 12.31 -4.79 -9.69
CA ASP A 370 11.46 -4.84 -8.50
C ASP A 370 12.25 -5.36 -7.30
N ILE A 371 11.94 -4.87 -6.11
CA ILE A 371 12.53 -5.31 -4.86
C ILE A 371 11.84 -6.59 -4.37
N PHE A 372 12.65 -7.59 -4.03
CA PHE A 372 12.25 -8.87 -3.45
C PHE A 372 12.87 -9.04 -2.08
N VAL A 373 12.20 -9.82 -1.24
CA VAL A 373 12.72 -10.30 0.03
C VAL A 373 12.86 -11.82 -0.03
N ALA A 374 14.06 -12.33 0.29
CA ALA A 374 14.36 -13.72 0.46
C ALA A 374 14.50 -14.04 1.96
N THR A 375 13.59 -14.85 2.48
CA THR A 375 13.59 -15.30 3.87
C THR A 375 14.27 -16.67 3.93
N PRO A 376 15.30 -16.86 4.77
CA PRO A 376 15.95 -18.16 4.89
C PRO A 376 15.00 -19.19 5.50
N THR A 377 14.86 -20.34 4.85
CA THR A 377 14.04 -21.49 5.30
C THR A 377 14.88 -22.69 5.70
N GLY A 378 16.18 -22.65 5.44
CA GLY A 378 17.17 -23.69 5.73
C GLY A 378 18.56 -23.29 5.25
N THR A 379 19.52 -24.19 5.31
CA THR A 379 20.86 -23.94 4.77
C THR A 379 20.77 -23.77 3.26
N ASP A 380 21.14 -22.58 2.76
CA ASP A 380 21.08 -22.17 1.35
C ASP A 380 19.70 -22.39 0.70
N GLN A 381 18.60 -22.29 1.50
CA GLN A 381 17.22 -22.37 1.03
C GLN A 381 16.48 -21.08 1.38
N TRP A 382 15.72 -20.57 0.40
CA TRP A 382 15.08 -19.27 0.47
C TRP A 382 13.62 -19.33 0.04
N ASP A 383 12.74 -18.63 0.76
CA ASP A 383 11.40 -18.24 0.29
C ASP A 383 11.50 -16.81 -0.24
N VAL A 384 11.24 -16.63 -1.56
CA VAL A 384 11.42 -15.36 -2.24
C VAL A 384 10.07 -14.74 -2.57
N GLN A 385 9.84 -13.53 -2.09
CA GLN A 385 8.59 -12.80 -2.29
C GLN A 385 8.83 -11.40 -2.83
N ASN A 386 7.97 -10.96 -3.77
CA ASN A 386 7.94 -9.59 -4.25
C ASN A 386 7.35 -8.67 -3.17
N MET A 387 7.97 -7.51 -2.89
CA MET A 387 7.48 -6.56 -1.88
C MET A 387 6.19 -5.83 -2.29
N LYS A 388 5.76 -5.99 -3.53
CA LYS A 388 4.51 -5.48 -4.11
C LYS A 388 4.38 -3.95 -4.05
N TYR A 389 3.23 -3.47 -4.53
CA TYR A 389 2.87 -2.05 -4.45
C TYR A 389 2.50 -1.67 -3.00
N PRO A 390 2.93 -0.50 -2.46
CA PRO A 390 3.57 0.63 -3.15
C PRO A 390 5.12 0.64 -3.13
N ILE A 391 5.79 -0.36 -2.55
CA ILE A 391 7.26 -0.44 -2.63
C ILE A 391 7.68 -0.54 -4.10
N ASN A 392 7.17 -1.55 -4.81
CA ASN A 392 7.42 -1.73 -6.24
C ASN A 392 6.38 -1.03 -7.10
N THR A 393 6.84 -0.45 -8.21
CA THR A 393 6.03 0.30 -9.17
C THR A 393 6.29 -0.17 -10.61
N ALA A 394 5.71 0.51 -11.60
CA ALA A 394 5.99 0.22 -13.00
C ALA A 394 7.45 0.53 -13.42
N GLN A 395 8.15 1.35 -12.67
CA GLN A 395 9.53 1.76 -12.94
C GLN A 395 10.54 0.84 -12.23
N ASP A 396 11.80 1.27 -12.17
CA ASP A 396 12.83 0.56 -11.43
C ASP A 396 12.76 0.94 -9.94
N ASP A 397 12.71 -0.07 -9.07
CA ASP A 397 12.72 0.05 -7.63
C ASP A 397 13.85 -0.82 -7.07
N PHE A 398 14.81 -0.22 -6.32
CA PHE A 398 16.04 -0.92 -5.93
C PHE A 398 16.74 -0.30 -4.72
N GLY A 399 17.79 -0.97 -4.22
CA GLY A 399 18.70 -0.43 -3.21
C GLY A 399 18.01 -0.11 -1.88
N ILE A 400 17.17 -1.04 -1.37
CA ILE A 400 16.48 -0.90 -0.09
C ILE A 400 17.41 -1.10 1.09
N VAL A 401 17.24 -0.29 2.14
CA VAL A 401 17.93 -0.41 3.42
C VAL A 401 16.96 -0.12 4.56
N PHE A 402 17.19 -0.72 5.73
CA PHE A 402 16.31 -0.61 6.88
C PHE A 402 16.99 0.07 8.06
N LYS A 403 16.20 0.72 8.93
CA LYS A 403 16.64 1.19 10.25
C LYS A 403 16.68 0.01 11.24
N GLY A 404 17.75 -0.80 11.18
CA GLY A 404 17.90 -2.02 11.97
C GLY A 404 16.75 -3.00 11.75
N ASN A 405 16.08 -3.40 12.84
CA ASN A 405 14.97 -4.34 12.79
C ASN A 405 13.58 -3.69 12.65
N LYS A 406 13.51 -2.37 12.40
CA LYS A 406 12.23 -1.70 12.11
C LYS A 406 11.79 -1.94 10.68
N GLU A 407 10.50 -1.95 10.44
CA GLU A 407 9.93 -1.97 9.08
C GLU A 407 9.83 -0.52 8.52
N GLU A 408 10.94 0.18 8.62
CA GLU A 408 11.16 1.56 8.20
C GLU A 408 12.55 1.68 7.57
N GLY A 409 12.70 2.49 6.54
CA GLY A 409 13.99 2.69 5.90
C GLY A 409 13.92 3.53 4.63
N LEU A 410 14.91 3.33 3.77
CA LEU A 410 15.08 4.06 2.51
C LEU A 410 15.22 3.07 1.35
N PHE A 411 14.82 3.49 0.16
CA PHE A 411 15.07 2.78 -1.09
C PHE A 411 15.10 3.76 -2.27
N THR A 412 15.56 3.29 -3.40
CA THR A 412 15.64 4.07 -4.63
C THR A 412 14.52 3.70 -5.58
N SER A 413 13.96 4.70 -6.27
CA SER A 413 12.97 4.46 -7.32
C SER A 413 13.07 5.49 -8.44
N THR A 414 12.84 5.04 -9.69
CA THR A 414 12.71 5.91 -10.87
C THR A 414 11.27 6.35 -11.13
N ARG A 415 10.36 6.18 -10.16
CA ARG A 415 8.94 6.58 -10.26
C ARG A 415 8.79 8.09 -10.46
N ILE A 416 7.90 8.47 -11.38
CA ILE A 416 7.70 9.88 -11.74
C ILE A 416 6.79 10.59 -10.73
N ARG A 417 5.90 9.83 -10.07
CA ARG A 417 4.95 10.32 -9.07
C ARG A 417 4.82 9.27 -7.97
N SER A 418 4.85 9.70 -6.72
CA SER A 418 4.45 8.88 -5.58
C SER A 418 3.09 9.34 -5.07
N THR A 419 2.19 8.41 -4.82
CA THR A 419 0.95 8.67 -4.09
C THR A 419 1.25 8.41 -2.63
N ILE A 420 1.11 9.43 -1.78
CA ILE A 420 1.14 9.23 -0.33
C ILE A 420 -0.30 8.89 0.06
N VAL A 421 -0.53 7.66 0.47
CA VAL A 421 -1.73 7.32 1.22
C VAL A 421 -1.47 7.80 2.65
N GLN A 422 -2.11 8.88 3.05
CA GLN A 422 -2.14 9.24 4.48
C GLN A 422 -3.02 8.21 5.17
N VAL A 423 -2.49 7.60 6.22
CA VAL A 423 -3.30 6.78 7.13
C VAL A 423 -4.35 7.71 7.75
N GLU A 424 -5.63 7.29 7.69
CA GLU A 424 -6.69 7.97 8.43
C GLU A 424 -6.23 8.20 9.87
N THR A 425 -6.03 9.44 10.24
CA THR A 425 -5.97 9.84 11.65
C THR A 425 -7.38 10.21 12.08
N GLU A 426 -7.69 10.11 13.37
CA GLU A 426 -9.05 10.30 13.91
C GLU A 426 -9.76 11.58 13.46
N ASP A 427 -9.00 12.57 12.98
CA ASP A 427 -9.50 13.92 12.64
C ASP A 427 -9.39 14.29 11.15
N LYS A 428 -8.85 13.43 10.26
CA LYS A 428 -8.71 13.75 8.83
C LYS A 428 -8.95 12.54 7.96
N GLU A 429 -9.80 12.72 6.94
CA GLU A 429 -9.90 11.78 5.81
C GLU A 429 -8.54 11.65 5.10
N ALA A 430 -8.25 10.46 4.59
CA ALA A 430 -6.99 10.18 3.89
C ALA A 430 -6.85 11.08 2.65
N GLU A 431 -5.94 12.05 2.69
CA GLU A 431 -5.60 12.86 1.53
C GLU A 431 -4.51 12.17 0.70
N GLU A 432 -4.78 11.93 -0.58
CA GLU A 432 -3.77 11.54 -1.55
C GLU A 432 -2.92 12.75 -1.97
N VAL A 433 -1.69 12.83 -1.46
CA VAL A 433 -0.72 13.85 -1.91
C VAL A 433 0.20 13.24 -2.96
N GLN A 434 0.14 13.74 -4.20
CA GLN A 434 1.07 13.35 -5.25
C GLN A 434 2.36 14.16 -5.15
N ILE A 435 3.48 13.49 -4.89
CA ILE A 435 4.81 14.10 -4.92
C ILE A 435 5.47 13.77 -6.25
N LYS A 436 5.93 14.80 -6.95
CA LYS A 436 6.66 14.64 -8.20
C LYS A 436 8.15 14.36 -7.90
N SER A 437 8.69 13.33 -8.54
CA SER A 437 10.12 13.05 -8.54
C SER A 437 10.95 14.23 -9.08
N ARG A 438 12.15 14.43 -8.53
CA ARG A 438 13.06 15.54 -8.92
C ARG A 438 14.05 15.14 -9.99
N GLY A 439 14.61 13.93 -9.89
CA GLY A 439 15.65 13.41 -10.77
C GLY A 439 15.17 12.27 -11.66
N LYS A 440 16.11 11.41 -12.02
CA LYS A 440 15.85 10.13 -12.70
C LYS A 440 15.68 9.02 -11.65
N ASP A 441 16.66 8.92 -10.75
CA ASP A 441 16.64 8.05 -9.60
C ASP A 441 16.50 8.94 -8.36
N ASP A 442 15.50 8.71 -7.56
CA ASP A 442 15.23 9.44 -6.32
C ASP A 442 15.20 8.44 -5.14
N ILE A 443 15.65 8.91 -3.98
CA ILE A 443 15.56 8.17 -2.71
C ILE A 443 14.21 8.44 -2.07
N PHE A 444 13.56 7.36 -1.62
CA PHE A 444 12.27 7.38 -0.96
C PHE A 444 12.39 6.76 0.43
N HIS A 445 11.71 7.33 1.38
CA HIS A 445 11.47 6.74 2.69
C HIS A 445 10.26 5.81 2.63
N PHE A 446 10.33 4.68 3.33
CA PHE A 446 9.20 3.80 3.54
C PHE A 446 8.99 3.51 5.02
N LEU A 447 7.75 3.33 5.41
CA LEU A 447 7.32 2.94 6.74
C LEU A 447 6.17 1.95 6.64
N LEU A 448 6.25 0.82 7.31
CA LEU A 448 5.11 -0.06 7.56
C LEU A 448 4.54 0.26 8.94
N PRO A 449 3.44 1.01 9.01
CA PRO A 449 2.86 1.39 10.29
C PRO A 449 2.32 0.16 11.05
N ASP A 450 2.40 0.18 12.36
CA ASP A 450 1.75 -0.81 13.21
C ASP A 450 0.25 -0.85 12.94
N ILE A 451 -0.32 -2.04 13.08
CA ILE A 451 -1.77 -2.19 12.99
C ILE A 451 -2.37 -1.72 14.32
N GLU A 452 -3.19 -0.70 14.26
CA GLU A 452 -3.91 -0.18 15.41
C GLU A 452 -5.41 -0.33 15.23
N TYR A 453 -6.05 -0.80 16.30
CA TYR A 453 -7.51 -0.88 16.38
C TYR A 453 -7.98 -0.08 17.60
N SER A 454 -9.03 0.72 17.39
CA SER A 454 -9.64 1.48 18.49
C SER A 454 -11.16 1.49 18.36
N LEU A 455 -11.82 1.64 19.50
CA LEU A 455 -13.26 1.81 19.62
C LEU A 455 -13.51 3.14 20.32
N SER A 456 -14.32 4.00 19.72
CA SER A 456 -14.94 5.14 20.39
C SER A 456 -16.45 5.05 20.26
N ALA A 457 -17.16 5.51 21.28
CA ALA A 457 -18.59 5.68 21.21
C ALA A 457 -19.05 6.93 21.94
N THR A 458 -20.11 7.56 21.43
CA THR A 458 -20.81 8.64 22.08
C THR A 458 -22.14 8.12 22.62
N ILE A 459 -22.41 8.38 23.88
CA ILE A 459 -23.60 7.96 24.61
C ILE A 459 -24.50 9.16 24.79
N THR A 460 -25.76 9.07 24.34
CA THR A 460 -26.73 10.16 24.41
C THR A 460 -28.05 9.69 25.02
N ASP A 461 -28.75 10.63 25.63
CA ASP A 461 -30.12 10.44 26.13
C ASP A 461 -31.14 10.41 24.99
N ALA A 462 -32.03 9.42 24.97
CA ALA A 462 -33.00 9.20 23.88
C ALA A 462 -33.95 10.38 23.65
N ASN A 463 -34.36 11.09 24.71
CA ASN A 463 -35.35 12.16 24.63
C ASN A 463 -34.74 13.52 24.41
N THR A 464 -33.60 13.81 25.06
CA THR A 464 -32.98 15.12 25.03
C THR A 464 -31.90 15.23 23.96
N GLY A 465 -31.29 14.11 23.53
CA GLY A 465 -30.09 14.09 22.70
C GLY A 465 -28.82 14.60 23.40
N GLU A 466 -28.90 14.88 24.73
CA GLU A 466 -27.76 15.35 25.50
C GLU A 466 -26.81 14.18 25.79
N PRO A 467 -25.49 14.47 25.91
CA PRO A 467 -24.52 13.45 26.29
C PRO A 467 -24.75 12.92 27.71
N VAL A 468 -24.56 11.61 27.90
CA VAL A 468 -24.64 10.95 29.21
C VAL A 468 -23.22 10.79 29.75
N ALA A 469 -22.85 11.71 30.64
CA ALA A 469 -21.54 11.72 31.29
C ALA A 469 -21.52 10.76 32.50
N GLY A 470 -20.36 10.14 32.79
CA GLY A 470 -20.19 9.24 33.94
C GLY A 470 -20.83 7.86 33.76
N ALA A 471 -21.41 7.53 32.62
CA ALA A 471 -21.94 6.21 32.36
C ALA A 471 -20.82 5.15 32.35
N LYS A 472 -21.06 4.00 32.99
CA LYS A 472 -20.11 2.88 33.07
C LYS A 472 -20.17 2.07 31.82
N VAL A 473 -19.02 1.90 31.18
CA VAL A 473 -18.87 1.08 29.97
C VAL A 473 -18.02 -0.14 30.32
N GLN A 474 -18.60 -1.30 30.36
CA GLN A 474 -17.89 -2.55 30.58
C GLN A 474 -17.59 -3.20 29.23
N ILE A 475 -16.31 -3.50 28.96
CA ILE A 475 -15.83 -4.07 27.70
C ILE A 475 -15.29 -5.47 27.95
N TYR A 476 -15.85 -6.45 27.26
CA TYR A 476 -15.41 -7.84 27.26
C TYR A 476 -14.79 -8.21 25.92
N GLY A 477 -13.62 -8.86 25.94
CA GLY A 477 -12.92 -9.36 24.78
C GLY A 477 -12.80 -10.88 24.77
N SER A 478 -12.89 -11.51 23.59
CA SER A 478 -12.66 -12.97 23.43
C SER A 478 -11.21 -13.38 23.80
N ASP A 479 -10.33 -12.44 24.00
CA ASP A 479 -8.95 -12.60 24.49
C ASP A 479 -8.84 -12.57 26.01
N GLY A 480 -9.96 -12.49 26.75
CA GLY A 480 -10.01 -12.36 28.20
C GLY A 480 -10.03 -10.92 28.69
N THR A 481 -10.12 -9.91 27.81
CA THR A 481 -10.30 -8.51 28.22
C THR A 481 -11.61 -8.38 29.02
N ASP A 482 -11.53 -7.80 30.23
CA ASP A 482 -12.68 -7.41 31.06
C ASP A 482 -12.28 -6.09 31.78
N ILE A 483 -12.78 -4.98 31.29
CA ILE A 483 -12.46 -3.65 31.81
C ILE A 483 -13.71 -2.79 31.96
N VAL A 484 -13.67 -1.83 32.87
CA VAL A 484 -14.70 -0.81 33.06
C VAL A 484 -14.10 0.56 32.82
N LEU A 485 -14.76 1.34 31.98
CA LEU A 485 -14.46 2.74 31.70
C LEU A 485 -15.66 3.59 32.13
N GLU A 486 -15.47 4.90 32.24
CA GLU A 486 -16.55 5.87 32.43
C GLU A 486 -16.54 6.87 31.27
N THR A 487 -17.72 7.33 30.85
CA THR A 487 -17.83 8.35 29.81
C THR A 487 -17.43 9.71 30.33
N GLY A 488 -16.71 10.49 29.51
CA GLY A 488 -16.36 11.88 29.82
C GLY A 488 -17.56 12.83 29.80
N GLU A 489 -17.31 14.13 30.01
CA GLU A 489 -18.34 15.19 30.03
C GLU A 489 -19.17 15.25 28.74
N GLU A 490 -18.55 14.89 27.60
CA GLU A 490 -19.22 14.81 26.30
C GLU A 490 -19.88 13.45 26.02
N GLY A 491 -20.11 12.63 27.07
CA GLY A 491 -20.74 11.32 26.94
C GLY A 491 -19.93 10.31 26.12
N SER A 492 -18.64 10.55 25.91
CA SER A 492 -17.81 9.72 25.03
C SER A 492 -16.79 8.87 25.79
N PHE A 493 -16.41 7.73 25.22
CA PHE A 493 -15.27 6.93 25.67
C PHE A 493 -14.44 6.50 24.47
N LYS A 494 -13.17 6.13 24.73
CA LYS A 494 -12.24 5.56 23.77
C LYS A 494 -11.45 4.42 24.40
N TYR A 495 -11.23 3.35 23.61
CA TYR A 495 -10.45 2.19 24.03
C TYR A 495 -9.61 1.64 22.89
N LYS A 496 -8.34 1.29 23.14
CA LYS A 496 -7.45 0.63 22.18
C LYS A 496 -7.76 -0.87 22.18
N LEU A 497 -8.13 -1.41 21.02
CA LEU A 497 -8.48 -2.81 20.85
C LEU A 497 -7.24 -3.63 20.47
N LYS A 498 -7.19 -4.90 20.89
CA LYS A 498 -6.19 -5.86 20.46
C LYS A 498 -6.59 -6.52 19.13
N GLN A 499 -5.60 -7.01 18.41
CA GLN A 499 -5.81 -7.72 17.16
C GLN A 499 -6.52 -9.06 17.39
N ASN A 500 -7.25 -9.53 16.38
CA ASN A 500 -7.88 -10.86 16.31
C ASN A 500 -8.86 -11.18 17.46
N THR A 501 -9.57 -10.15 17.97
CA THR A 501 -10.43 -10.23 19.14
C THR A 501 -11.86 -9.76 18.83
N ASP A 502 -12.86 -10.50 19.32
CA ASP A 502 -14.25 -10.05 19.34
C ASP A 502 -14.53 -9.32 20.65
N TYR A 503 -15.19 -8.17 20.56
CA TYR A 503 -15.55 -7.34 21.70
C TYR A 503 -17.07 -7.19 21.82
N LEU A 504 -17.55 -7.30 23.07
CA LEU A 504 -18.88 -6.89 23.52
C LEU A 504 -18.70 -5.77 24.52
N TYR A 505 -19.40 -4.67 24.38
CA TYR A 505 -19.43 -3.61 25.38
C TYR A 505 -20.85 -3.32 25.83
N VAL A 506 -20.99 -3.10 27.13
CA VAL A 506 -22.28 -2.83 27.81
C VAL A 506 -22.18 -1.51 28.53
N VAL A 507 -23.10 -0.60 28.22
CA VAL A 507 -23.17 0.73 28.84
C VAL A 507 -24.30 0.73 29.87
N ARG A 508 -23.99 1.18 31.09
CA ARG A 508 -24.92 1.27 32.22
C ARG A 508 -24.83 2.63 32.90
N ASP A 509 -26.00 3.22 33.13
CA ASP A 509 -26.08 4.40 34.02
C ASP A 509 -27.37 4.35 34.86
N LYS A 510 -27.34 5.04 36.01
CA LYS A 510 -28.46 5.04 36.95
C LYS A 510 -29.68 5.73 36.34
N GLY A 511 -30.80 5.02 36.29
CA GLY A 511 -32.05 5.54 35.71
C GLY A 511 -32.19 5.36 34.21
N TYR A 512 -31.25 4.67 33.57
CA TYR A 512 -31.31 4.31 32.14
C TYR A 512 -31.40 2.81 31.91
N LEU A 513 -31.98 2.42 30.81
CA LEU A 513 -31.86 1.07 30.27
C LEU A 513 -30.43 0.85 29.77
N HIS A 514 -29.98 -0.41 29.85
CA HIS A 514 -28.65 -0.78 29.40
C HIS A 514 -28.55 -0.68 27.87
N GLY A 515 -27.47 -0.08 27.41
CA GLY A 515 -27.07 -0.12 26.01
C GLY A 515 -25.95 -1.15 25.79
N LYS A 516 -25.87 -1.73 24.59
CA LYS A 516 -24.76 -2.63 24.22
C LYS A 516 -24.34 -2.43 22.78
N GLY A 517 -23.15 -2.92 22.46
CA GLY A 517 -22.66 -2.97 21.09
C GLY A 517 -21.53 -3.97 20.95
N LYS A 518 -21.13 -4.20 19.70
CA LYS A 518 -20.09 -5.17 19.34
C LYS A 518 -19.07 -4.54 18.39
N ALA A 519 -17.82 -4.99 18.48
CA ALA A 519 -16.76 -4.73 17.54
C ALA A 519 -15.92 -5.99 17.37
N SER A 520 -15.38 -6.23 16.18
CA SER A 520 -14.50 -7.37 15.92
C SER A 520 -13.28 -6.92 15.13
N THR A 521 -12.10 -7.26 15.62
CA THR A 521 -10.83 -7.06 14.95
C THR A 521 -10.32 -8.32 14.25
N LYS A 522 -11.11 -9.40 14.25
CA LYS A 522 -10.76 -10.68 13.58
C LYS A 522 -10.68 -10.49 12.07
N ASN A 523 -9.66 -11.09 11.46
CA ASN A 523 -9.42 -11.09 10.02
C ASN A 523 -9.28 -9.68 9.40
N LEU A 524 -8.98 -8.65 10.19
CA LEU A 524 -8.70 -7.33 9.67
C LEU A 524 -7.21 -7.20 9.33
N ALA A 525 -6.92 -6.90 8.07
CA ALA A 525 -5.56 -6.70 7.57
C ALA A 525 -5.03 -5.27 7.78
N ASN A 526 -5.91 -4.30 8.02
CA ASN A 526 -5.60 -2.89 8.17
C ASN A 526 -6.08 -2.34 9.49
N SER A 527 -5.47 -1.26 9.97
CA SER A 527 -5.96 -0.48 11.11
C SER A 527 -7.41 -0.08 10.91
N LYS A 528 -8.18 -0.07 12.00
CA LYS A 528 -9.59 0.31 11.98
C LYS A 528 -10.01 1.01 13.25
N HIS A 529 -10.66 2.15 13.08
CA HIS A 529 -11.34 2.86 14.15
C HIS A 529 -12.85 2.56 14.06
N PHE A 530 -13.41 1.98 15.16
CA PHE A 530 -14.84 1.71 15.30
C PHE A 530 -15.49 2.90 16.00
N LYS A 531 -16.21 3.72 15.23
CA LYS A 531 -17.00 4.82 15.78
C LYS A 531 -18.46 4.38 15.94
N LYS A 532 -19.05 4.55 17.14
CA LYS A 532 -20.39 4.11 17.49
C LYS A 532 -21.17 5.20 18.19
N GLU A 533 -22.48 5.16 18.01
CA GLU A 533 -23.43 5.97 18.77
C GLU A 533 -24.33 5.04 19.57
N ILE A 534 -24.53 5.32 20.85
CA ILE A 534 -25.37 4.53 21.75
C ILE A 534 -26.38 5.46 22.40
N VAL A 535 -27.63 5.21 22.14
CA VAL A 535 -28.74 6.00 22.73
C VAL A 535 -29.29 5.25 23.92
N LEU A 536 -29.25 5.87 25.10
CA LEU A 536 -29.80 5.32 26.32
C LEU A 536 -31.19 5.90 26.60
N ALA A 537 -32.12 5.00 26.92
CA ALA A 537 -33.50 5.36 27.24
C ALA A 537 -33.70 5.45 28.74
N ARG A 538 -34.28 6.55 29.26
CA ARG A 538 -34.58 6.71 30.68
C ARG A 538 -35.75 5.82 31.13
N ILE A 539 -35.57 5.19 32.25
CA ILE A 539 -36.63 4.44 32.91
C ILE A 539 -37.72 5.38 33.37
N GLY A 540 -38.97 5.12 32.99
CA GLY A 540 -40.12 5.91 33.35
C GLY A 540 -40.50 7.09 32.44
N GLU A 541 -39.69 7.38 31.42
CA GLU A 541 -40.02 8.29 30.33
C GLU A 541 -40.57 7.55 29.10
N SER A 542 -41.44 8.25 28.33
CA SER A 542 -41.95 7.71 27.06
C SER A 542 -40.91 7.90 25.97
N ILE A 543 -40.64 6.87 25.19
CA ILE A 543 -39.66 6.85 24.12
C ILE A 543 -40.39 6.59 22.81
N LYS A 544 -40.31 7.53 21.89
CA LYS A 544 -40.88 7.38 20.55
C LYS A 544 -40.17 6.28 19.78
N ILE A 545 -40.97 5.38 19.16
CA ILE A 545 -40.47 4.42 18.21
C ILE A 545 -40.59 5.05 16.83
N ASP A 546 -39.44 5.36 16.21
CA ASP A 546 -39.42 6.03 14.91
C ASP A 546 -39.99 5.11 13.79
N ASN A 547 -40.66 5.74 12.82
CA ASN A 547 -41.13 5.12 11.58
C ASN A 547 -42.12 3.95 11.76
N ILE A 548 -42.94 3.96 12.81
CA ILE A 548 -44.07 3.07 12.91
C ILE A 548 -45.26 3.66 12.19
N PHE A 549 -45.40 3.33 10.92
CA PHE A 549 -46.46 3.84 10.05
C PHE A 549 -47.58 2.84 9.85
N TYR A 550 -48.81 3.37 9.76
CA TYR A 550 -50.00 2.64 9.46
C TYR A 550 -50.70 3.27 8.25
N ASP A 551 -51.42 2.50 7.47
CA ASP A 551 -52.33 3.08 6.46
C ASP A 551 -53.46 3.87 7.13
N SER A 552 -54.02 4.85 6.42
CA SER A 552 -55.05 5.68 6.98
C SER A 552 -56.27 4.85 7.45
N GLY A 553 -56.67 5.04 8.70
CA GLY A 553 -57.76 4.31 9.33
C GLY A 553 -57.49 2.82 9.65
N LYS A 554 -56.25 2.34 9.39
CA LYS A 554 -55.86 0.94 9.65
C LYS A 554 -54.93 0.85 10.85
N TRP A 555 -54.83 -0.38 11.38
CA TRP A 555 -54.00 -0.73 12.54
C TRP A 555 -53.00 -1.91 12.26
N ASN A 556 -53.03 -2.49 11.05
CA ASN A 556 -52.07 -3.53 10.68
C ASN A 556 -50.68 -2.90 10.47
N LEU A 557 -49.69 -3.54 11.08
CA LEU A 557 -48.27 -3.13 10.89
C LEU A 557 -47.83 -3.37 9.44
N ARG A 558 -47.22 -2.38 8.85
CA ARG A 558 -46.58 -2.47 7.55
C ARG A 558 -45.21 -3.18 7.70
N ASP A 559 -44.68 -3.72 6.62
CA ASP A 559 -43.37 -4.42 6.65
C ASP A 559 -42.22 -3.52 7.02
N ASP A 560 -42.23 -2.25 6.56
CA ASP A 560 -41.22 -1.22 6.94
C ASP A 560 -41.30 -0.90 8.46
N ALA A 561 -42.47 -0.90 9.07
CA ALA A 561 -42.62 -0.74 10.52
C ALA A 561 -42.06 -1.93 11.32
N LYS A 562 -42.13 -3.14 10.80
CA LYS A 562 -41.61 -4.36 11.47
C LYS A 562 -40.08 -4.31 11.59
N GLU A 563 -39.36 -3.77 10.59
CA GLU A 563 -37.92 -3.60 10.66
C GLU A 563 -37.50 -2.64 11.80
N ASN A 564 -38.24 -1.56 12.00
CA ASN A 564 -37.96 -0.59 13.05
C ASN A 564 -38.25 -1.13 14.46
N LEU A 565 -39.17 -2.07 14.60
CA LEU A 565 -39.45 -2.77 15.88
C LEU A 565 -38.31 -3.70 16.32
N GLN A 566 -37.35 -4.05 15.47
CA GLN A 566 -36.20 -4.85 15.84
C GLN A 566 -35.37 -4.21 16.97
N GLN A 567 -35.22 -2.89 16.95
CA GLN A 567 -34.49 -2.15 18.01
C GLN A 567 -35.19 -2.28 19.37
N LEU A 568 -36.55 -2.25 19.40
CA LEU A 568 -37.30 -2.47 20.63
C LEU A 568 -37.17 -3.90 21.11
N ILE A 569 -37.23 -4.90 20.21
CA ILE A 569 -36.98 -6.29 20.54
C ILE A 569 -35.61 -6.47 21.18
N ASP A 570 -34.58 -5.85 20.61
CA ASP A 570 -33.21 -5.90 21.14
C ASP A 570 -33.16 -5.28 22.55
N ILE A 571 -33.79 -4.10 22.76
CA ILE A 571 -33.89 -3.47 24.08
C ILE A 571 -34.58 -4.38 25.11
N LEU A 572 -35.69 -5.04 24.74
CA LEU A 572 -36.42 -5.94 25.61
C LEU A 572 -35.63 -7.20 25.95
N ASN A 573 -34.87 -7.73 24.99
CA ASN A 573 -33.99 -8.89 25.22
C ASN A 573 -32.79 -8.50 26.10
N ASP A 574 -32.29 -7.29 25.97
CA ASP A 574 -31.16 -6.77 26.76
C ASP A 574 -31.56 -6.45 28.18
N ASN A 575 -32.83 -6.19 28.41
CA ASN A 575 -33.41 -5.82 29.71
C ASN A 575 -34.57 -6.79 30.04
N PRO A 576 -34.30 -8.06 30.38
CA PRO A 576 -35.34 -9.06 30.54
C PRO A 576 -36.29 -8.84 31.74
N ASN A 577 -35.90 -7.98 32.65
CA ASN A 577 -36.64 -7.66 33.88
C ASN A 577 -37.59 -6.46 33.75
N ILE A 578 -37.70 -5.82 32.58
CA ILE A 578 -38.62 -4.69 32.41
C ILE A 578 -39.98 -5.09 31.88
N VAL A 579 -40.99 -4.35 32.32
CA VAL A 579 -42.35 -4.35 31.75
C VAL A 579 -42.54 -2.99 31.08
N ILE A 580 -43.06 -2.98 29.86
CA ILE A 580 -43.31 -1.75 29.11
C ILE A 580 -44.79 -1.54 28.81
N GLU A 581 -45.23 -0.30 28.83
CA GLU A 581 -46.48 0.16 28.21
C GLU A 581 -46.14 0.61 26.78
N LEU A 582 -46.82 0.03 25.80
CA LEU A 582 -46.82 0.47 24.42
C LEU A 582 -48.01 1.37 24.17
N SER A 583 -47.77 2.62 23.93
CA SER A 583 -48.77 3.65 23.74
C SER A 583 -48.83 4.11 22.27
N SER A 584 -50.06 4.27 21.78
CA SER A 584 -50.29 4.80 20.43
C SER A 584 -51.20 6.01 20.48
N HIS A 585 -50.90 7.00 19.64
CA HIS A 585 -51.57 8.28 19.57
C HIS A 585 -52.08 8.57 18.13
N THR A 586 -53.15 9.31 18.01
CA THR A 586 -53.65 9.83 16.75
C THR A 586 -53.43 11.33 16.66
N ASP A 587 -53.66 11.91 15.49
CA ASP A 587 -53.92 13.32 15.35
C ASP A 587 -55.38 13.63 15.74
N MET A 588 -55.77 14.92 15.64
CA MET A 588 -57.08 15.41 16.03
C MET A 588 -58.08 15.42 14.82
N VAL A 589 -57.78 14.65 13.78
CA VAL A 589 -58.63 14.52 12.61
C VAL A 589 -59.60 13.36 12.81
N GLY A 590 -60.90 13.65 12.85
CA GLY A 590 -61.95 12.65 12.96
C GLY A 590 -62.74 12.75 14.27
N ASP A 591 -63.38 11.61 14.62
CA ASP A 591 -64.20 11.48 15.82
C ASP A 591 -63.32 10.99 16.99
N TYR A 592 -63.52 11.61 18.19
CA TYR A 592 -62.69 11.34 19.38
C TYR A 592 -62.72 9.85 19.78
N ASP A 593 -63.95 9.27 19.86
CA ASP A 593 -64.08 7.86 20.32
C ASP A 593 -63.49 6.90 19.25
N ALA A 594 -63.63 7.25 17.96
CA ALA A 594 -63.01 6.48 16.89
C ALA A 594 -61.49 6.53 16.94
N ASN A 595 -60.92 7.69 17.30
CA ASN A 595 -59.45 7.85 17.50
C ASN A 595 -58.94 7.08 18.70
N GLU A 596 -59.69 7.02 19.79
CA GLU A 596 -59.35 6.19 20.96
C GLU A 596 -59.31 4.69 20.59
N ILE A 597 -60.36 4.20 19.93
CA ILE A 597 -60.46 2.80 19.47
C ILE A 597 -59.35 2.46 18.47
N LEU A 598 -59.05 3.36 17.54
CA LEU A 598 -57.99 3.16 16.52
C LEU A 598 -56.62 3.07 17.17
N SER A 599 -56.30 3.98 18.09
CA SER A 599 -55.03 3.97 18.79
C SER A 599 -54.82 2.71 19.65
N GLN A 600 -55.90 2.24 20.33
CA GLN A 600 -55.81 1.01 21.09
C GLN A 600 -55.52 -0.21 20.19
N LYS A 601 -56.17 -0.31 19.04
CA LYS A 601 -55.88 -1.38 18.05
C LYS A 601 -54.47 -1.32 17.50
N ARG A 602 -53.91 -0.12 17.29
CA ARG A 602 -52.56 0.07 16.85
C ARG A 602 -51.54 -0.34 17.90
N ALA A 603 -51.72 0.05 19.17
CA ALA A 603 -50.87 -0.39 20.28
C ALA A 603 -50.91 -1.93 20.42
N GLN A 604 -52.12 -2.51 20.34
CA GLN A 604 -52.27 -3.97 20.39
C GLN A 604 -51.56 -4.70 19.24
N SER A 605 -51.60 -4.17 18.02
CA SER A 605 -50.90 -4.79 16.88
C SER A 605 -49.37 -4.83 17.03
N VAL A 606 -48.79 -3.84 17.73
CA VAL A 606 -47.37 -3.85 18.09
C VAL A 606 -47.08 -4.89 19.16
N VAL A 607 -47.90 -4.94 20.20
CA VAL A 607 -47.77 -5.95 21.26
C VAL A 607 -47.87 -7.37 20.68
N ASP A 608 -48.86 -7.64 19.82
CA ASP A 608 -49.03 -8.94 19.19
C ASP A 608 -47.82 -9.35 18.37
N TYR A 609 -47.21 -8.39 17.64
CA TYR A 609 -45.98 -8.62 16.90
C TYR A 609 -44.78 -8.94 17.80
N LEU A 610 -44.62 -8.20 18.92
CA LEU A 610 -43.54 -8.48 19.88
C LEU A 610 -43.69 -9.87 20.52
N ILE A 611 -44.94 -10.30 20.83
CA ILE A 611 -45.24 -11.65 21.32
C ILE A 611 -44.88 -12.70 20.25
N GLU A 612 -45.24 -12.47 19.00
CA GLU A 612 -44.81 -13.33 17.87
C GLU A 612 -43.30 -13.48 17.78
N LYS A 613 -42.54 -12.43 18.16
CA LYS A 613 -41.06 -12.41 18.19
C LYS A 613 -40.46 -12.98 19.48
N GLY A 614 -41.27 -13.55 20.36
CA GLY A 614 -40.81 -14.26 21.55
C GLY A 614 -40.69 -13.40 22.81
N ILE A 615 -41.21 -12.17 22.80
CA ILE A 615 -41.31 -11.37 24.05
C ILE A 615 -42.49 -11.84 24.85
N ASP A 616 -42.27 -12.08 26.15
CA ASP A 616 -43.33 -12.54 27.05
C ASP A 616 -44.46 -11.47 27.15
N LYS A 617 -45.71 -11.95 27.00
CA LYS A 617 -46.92 -11.11 27.05
C LYS A 617 -47.05 -10.33 28.36
N GLU A 618 -46.58 -10.90 29.49
CA GLU A 618 -46.66 -10.28 30.81
C GLU A 618 -45.75 -9.07 30.96
N ARG A 619 -44.81 -8.89 30.00
CA ARG A 619 -43.94 -7.74 29.90
C ARG A 619 -44.50 -6.61 29.07
N LEU A 620 -45.67 -6.77 28.45
CA LEU A 620 -46.23 -5.91 27.43
C LEU A 620 -47.64 -5.44 27.77
N VAL A 621 -47.86 -4.13 27.86
CA VAL A 621 -49.16 -3.51 28.06
C VAL A 621 -49.48 -2.59 26.86
N ALA A 622 -50.60 -2.88 26.16
CA ALA A 622 -51.07 -2.05 25.07
C ALA A 622 -52.00 -0.93 25.57
N LYS A 623 -51.73 0.33 25.21
CA LYS A 623 -52.54 1.47 25.62
C LYS A 623 -52.78 2.45 24.45
N GLY A 624 -54.03 2.67 24.10
CA GLY A 624 -54.44 3.71 23.16
C GLY A 624 -54.78 5.01 23.91
N TYR A 625 -54.29 6.14 23.42
CA TYR A 625 -54.55 7.45 23.99
C TYR A 625 -55.32 8.34 23.01
N GLY A 626 -55.62 7.86 21.80
CA GLY A 626 -56.25 8.72 20.79
C GLY A 626 -55.56 10.04 20.62
N GLU A 627 -56.27 11.10 20.63
CA GLU A 627 -55.79 12.50 20.58
C GLU A 627 -55.69 13.15 21.98
N SER A 628 -55.98 12.42 23.07
CA SER A 628 -56.06 12.96 24.43
C SER A 628 -54.70 13.39 24.98
N VAL A 629 -53.60 12.89 24.41
CA VAL A 629 -52.23 13.20 24.87
C VAL A 629 -51.43 13.74 23.67
N PRO A 630 -51.57 15.07 23.35
CA PRO A 630 -50.81 15.70 22.28
C PRO A 630 -49.30 15.75 22.56
N GLN A 631 -48.50 15.70 21.52
CA GLN A 631 -47.06 15.77 21.65
C GLN A 631 -46.61 17.14 22.15
N THR A 632 -45.73 17.13 23.15
CA THR A 632 -44.93 18.31 23.57
C THR A 632 -43.59 18.27 22.82
N ILE A 633 -43.19 19.38 22.24
CA ILE A 633 -41.94 19.49 21.51
C ILE A 633 -40.77 19.45 22.51
N THR A 634 -39.94 18.44 22.40
CA THR A 634 -38.70 18.29 23.18
C THR A 634 -37.55 19.04 22.49
N LYS A 635 -36.41 19.22 23.18
CA LYS A 635 -35.21 19.83 22.62
C LYS A 635 -34.70 19.10 21.37
N ARG A 636 -34.89 17.79 21.28
CA ARG A 636 -34.59 17.00 20.09
C ARG A 636 -35.53 17.32 18.95
N LEU A 637 -36.84 17.30 19.22
CA LEU A 637 -37.86 17.61 18.20
C LEU A 637 -37.77 19.05 17.67
N GLU A 638 -37.33 20.01 18.48
CA GLU A 638 -37.09 21.39 18.04
C GLU A 638 -36.04 21.46 16.91
N LYS A 639 -35.02 20.58 16.93
CA LYS A 639 -33.99 20.54 15.89
C LYS A 639 -34.48 19.88 14.58
N GLU A 640 -35.49 19.06 14.69
CA GLU A 640 -36.00 18.22 13.58
C GLU A 640 -37.30 18.77 12.97
N THR A 641 -37.94 19.77 13.61
CA THR A 641 -39.26 20.24 13.22
C THR A 641 -39.34 21.77 13.16
N SER A 642 -40.48 22.27 12.63
CA SER A 642 -40.74 23.73 12.56
C SER A 642 -41.19 24.34 13.88
N PHE A 643 -41.29 23.57 14.97
CA PHE A 643 -41.84 24.00 16.28
C PHE A 643 -40.71 24.20 17.31
N LYS A 644 -41.04 24.96 18.39
CA LYS A 644 -40.11 25.30 19.44
C LYS A 644 -40.26 24.38 20.65
N GLN A 645 -39.18 24.17 21.39
CA GLN A 645 -39.21 23.42 22.65
C GLN A 645 -40.28 23.98 23.58
N GLY A 646 -41.13 23.10 24.11
CA GLY A 646 -42.23 23.42 24.99
C GLY A 646 -43.58 23.67 24.28
N ASP A 647 -43.61 23.74 22.96
CA ASP A 647 -44.90 23.78 22.24
C ASP A 647 -45.68 22.49 22.44
N VAL A 648 -46.94 22.58 22.79
CA VAL A 648 -47.87 21.46 22.95
C VAL A 648 -48.79 21.43 21.74
N LEU A 649 -48.69 20.41 20.91
CA LEU A 649 -49.40 20.29 19.64
C LEU A 649 -50.88 19.90 19.81
N ASN A 650 -51.60 20.59 20.71
CA ASN A 650 -53.00 20.41 21.00
C ASN A 650 -53.92 21.21 20.02
N GLU A 651 -55.23 21.01 20.18
CA GLU A 651 -56.24 21.71 19.37
C GLU A 651 -56.09 23.22 19.37
N THR A 652 -55.81 23.83 20.55
CA THR A 652 -55.58 25.25 20.68
C THR A 652 -54.36 25.71 19.88
N PHE A 653 -53.30 24.98 19.88
CA PHE A 653 -52.10 25.27 19.10
C PHE A 653 -52.32 25.17 17.61
N ILE A 654 -52.99 24.11 17.16
CA ILE A 654 -53.37 23.92 15.74
C ILE A 654 -54.29 25.04 15.27
N ASN A 655 -55.28 25.39 16.07
CA ASN A 655 -56.22 26.52 15.76
C ASN A 655 -55.47 27.86 15.69
N LYS A 656 -54.43 28.07 16.50
CA LYS A 656 -53.57 29.26 16.40
C LYS A 656 -52.79 29.30 15.06
N ILE A 657 -52.28 28.19 14.56
CA ILE A 657 -51.63 28.10 13.25
C ILE A 657 -52.63 28.40 12.17
N GLN A 658 -53.82 27.78 12.21
CA GLN A 658 -54.89 27.98 11.19
C GLN A 658 -55.38 29.41 11.09
N ASN A 659 -55.34 30.19 12.17
CA ASN A 659 -55.74 31.58 12.26
C ASN A 659 -54.53 32.55 12.15
N SER A 660 -53.37 32.10 11.77
CA SER A 660 -52.19 32.95 11.54
C SER A 660 -52.35 33.78 10.26
N THR A 661 -51.48 34.76 10.08
CA THR A 661 -51.43 35.60 8.89
C THR A 661 -50.58 35.02 7.76
N ASP A 662 -50.14 33.78 7.90
CA ASP A 662 -49.31 33.06 6.94
C ASP A 662 -50.12 32.68 5.69
N THR A 663 -49.44 32.31 4.63
CA THR A 663 -50.11 31.85 3.41
C THR A 663 -50.82 30.51 3.67
N LYS A 664 -51.89 30.21 2.92
CA LYS A 664 -52.62 28.96 3.05
C LYS A 664 -51.71 27.74 2.93
N GLU A 665 -50.72 27.81 2.02
CA GLU A 665 -49.77 26.70 1.79
C GLU A 665 -48.87 26.49 3.01
N GLU A 666 -48.38 27.53 3.67
CA GLU A 666 -47.59 27.47 4.91
C GLU A 666 -48.43 26.95 6.07
N ILE A 667 -49.67 27.42 6.21
CA ILE A 667 -50.61 26.90 7.23
C ILE A 667 -50.86 25.42 7.05
N ASP A 668 -51.21 24.97 5.83
CA ASP A 668 -51.49 23.57 5.53
C ASP A 668 -50.22 22.69 5.82
N LYS A 669 -49.04 23.21 5.51
CA LYS A 669 -47.78 22.53 5.81
C LYS A 669 -47.55 22.34 7.31
N LEU A 670 -47.68 23.42 8.11
CA LEU A 670 -47.45 23.37 9.55
C LEU A 670 -48.50 22.50 10.29
N VAL A 671 -49.78 22.59 9.88
CA VAL A 671 -50.84 21.74 10.44
C VAL A 671 -50.59 20.26 10.12
N ASN A 672 -50.18 19.93 8.88
CA ASN A 672 -49.85 18.58 8.50
C ASN A 672 -48.64 18.05 9.28
N GLU A 673 -47.61 18.86 9.50
CA GLU A 673 -46.44 18.52 10.29
C GLU A 673 -46.82 18.24 11.75
N ALA A 674 -47.61 19.11 12.41
CA ALA A 674 -48.13 18.92 13.76
C ALA A 674 -48.93 17.61 13.91
N ASN A 675 -49.84 17.37 12.94
CA ASN A 675 -50.64 16.16 12.92
C ASN A 675 -49.77 14.90 12.74
N GLN A 676 -48.73 14.97 11.91
CA GLN A 676 -47.81 13.85 11.71
C GLN A 676 -47.00 13.54 12.96
N ILE A 677 -46.58 14.56 13.71
CA ILE A 677 -45.86 14.41 14.99
C ILE A 677 -46.79 13.80 16.04
N ASN A 678 -48.07 14.18 16.08
CA ASN A 678 -49.03 13.59 17.01
C ASN A 678 -49.34 12.10 16.70
N ARG A 679 -49.32 11.69 15.44
CA ARG A 679 -49.44 10.26 15.04
C ARG A 679 -48.17 9.51 15.37
N ARG A 680 -48.08 9.00 16.56
CA ARG A 680 -46.86 8.32 17.07
C ARG A 680 -47.18 7.05 17.87
N THR A 681 -46.19 6.19 17.95
CA THR A 681 -46.15 5.04 18.86
C THR A 681 -44.94 5.22 19.75
N GLU A 682 -45.14 5.01 21.04
CA GLU A 682 -44.13 5.18 22.09
C GLU A 682 -44.12 3.94 22.97
N PHE A 683 -43.00 3.73 23.68
CA PHE A 683 -43.00 2.80 24.80
C PHE A 683 -42.45 3.52 26.05
N LYS A 684 -42.92 3.03 27.21
CA LYS A 684 -42.51 3.50 28.54
C LYS A 684 -42.28 2.33 29.46
N VAL A 685 -41.15 2.32 30.18
CA VAL A 685 -40.91 1.31 31.21
C VAL A 685 -41.78 1.62 32.45
N ILE A 686 -42.66 0.69 32.78
CA ILE A 686 -43.60 0.82 33.90
C ILE A 686 -43.24 -0.04 35.10
N ALA A 687 -42.40 -1.08 34.94
CA ALA A 687 -41.84 -1.88 36.01
C ALA A 687 -40.44 -2.42 35.62
N THR A 688 -39.59 -2.70 36.64
CA THR A 688 -38.20 -3.17 36.45
C THR A 688 -37.91 -4.45 37.29
N ASP A 689 -38.92 -5.08 37.80
CA ASP A 689 -38.86 -6.19 38.74
C ASP A 689 -39.54 -7.46 38.20
N TYR A 690 -39.79 -7.51 36.88
CA TYR A 690 -40.31 -8.73 36.26
C TYR A 690 -39.26 -9.86 36.36
N ILE A 691 -39.74 -11.03 36.80
CA ILE A 691 -38.94 -12.24 36.89
C ILE A 691 -39.35 -13.15 35.73
N PRO A 692 -38.50 -13.40 34.74
CA PRO A 692 -38.81 -14.35 33.67
C PRO A 692 -39.06 -15.76 34.24
N ASP A 693 -40.07 -16.46 33.74
CA ASP A 693 -40.18 -17.88 34.01
C ASP A 693 -38.97 -18.61 33.46
N ILE A 694 -38.23 -19.27 34.32
CA ILE A 694 -37.10 -20.11 33.93
C ILE A 694 -37.69 -21.49 33.59
N ASP A 695 -37.94 -21.72 32.27
CA ASP A 695 -38.20 -23.05 31.77
C ASP A 695 -36.94 -23.94 31.75
#